data_6333b13f2eaf7aaac6cf228bd103b345
#
_entry.id   6333b13f2eaf7aaac6cf228bd103b345
#
_cell.length_a   1.000
_cell.length_b   1.000
_cell.length_c   1.000
_cell.angle_alpha   90.00
_cell.angle_beta   90.00
_cell.angle_gamma   90.00
#
_symmetry.space_group_name_H-M   'P 1'
#
loop_
_entity.id
_entity.type
_entity.pdbx_description
1 polymer ?
#
loop_
_entity_poly.entity_id
_entity_poly.type
_entity_poly.pdbx_seq_one_letter_code
_entity_poly.pdbx_strand_id
1 'polypeptide(L)'
;MIRLRSLLLVALVCASPALGDEGMWLLNDFPSAKVQAAHGFGPSQEWLDRVRLGAVKLGGCSASFVSTHGLVMTNHHCVRECVQDLSTSKADYLEKGFFARDAKDERRCSHIEASQLVSITDVTERIRNATAGKEGDAFATALRQERARIEGACTTGPEVRCEVVNLFHGGKYHLYTYRRFEDVRLVFAPEFPMAAFGGYADNFEFPRYGFDVGFLRVYRNDAPAETPDALPWAKSLAHEGDLVFVAGHPGGTERVQTIEQLALQRDVALPWMVVHLAELRGTLLQFSSGSPELFRISRARIRTVENGLKALSGRRDWLADPGNFERKRAEDAELRAAVKKEPAKEVRFGGAWTGIAQAVLAERELYVHYELAEARSGIPSDLFEYARLLVRAADERPKPSPERLSEFGDARLPLLETRVLRPVPVPRSLERVLVTFGLRTLRDTFGPDDALVQAAIGRRSPEEVAREAAEGTRLDDPKVREALWKGGAAAVAASKDPMIALARRLDPQARAIRKEYENRVEAALARNGELLFQAAVAVRGTSSYPDGTGTLRLSFGTVAGWTESGKQIPAVTRVSGLFARNTGQSPFAVAPTWLAARPKLDPEMPYNVATTNDVIGGNSGSPLIDRNGEVVGLIFDGNRASLGGAFGYDAATNRAVAVQGEAILEGLEKVYGAGRVVREIQSRREAGGHGSN
;
A
#
# COMPACT_ATOMS: atom_id res chain seq x y z
N MET A 1 0.73 74.40 -25.18
CA MET A 1 0.27 73.51 -24.09
C MET A 1 0.04 72.11 -24.64
N ILE A 2 1.05 71.22 -24.59
CA ILE A 2 0.99 69.87 -25.12
C ILE A 2 0.77 68.94 -23.92
N ARG A 3 -0.38 68.25 -23.87
CA ARG A 3 -0.71 67.27 -22.83
C ARG A 3 -0.08 65.91 -23.19
N LEU A 4 0.93 65.49 -22.44
CA LEU A 4 1.47 64.13 -22.46
C LEU A 4 0.48 63.17 -21.83
N ARG A 5 -0.02 62.21 -22.62
CA ARG A 5 -0.80 61.06 -22.10
C ARG A 5 0.18 59.93 -21.78
N SER A 6 0.36 59.66 -20.50
CA SER A 6 1.09 58.46 -20.02
C SER A 6 0.26 57.22 -20.30
N LEU A 7 0.72 56.34 -21.18
CA LEU A 7 0.22 54.97 -21.32
C LEU A 7 0.81 54.12 -20.20
N LEU A 8 -0.03 53.69 -19.27
CA LEU A 8 0.30 52.60 -18.36
C LEU A 8 0.25 51.26 -19.12
N LEU A 9 1.42 50.65 -19.36
CA LEU A 9 1.51 49.27 -19.82
C LEU A 9 1.21 48.39 -18.62
N VAL A 10 0.01 47.79 -18.56
CA VAL A 10 -0.30 46.71 -17.65
C VAL A 10 0.34 45.44 -18.23
N ALA A 11 1.46 45.02 -17.70
CA ALA A 11 2.05 43.71 -18.00
C ALA A 11 1.09 42.64 -17.45
N LEU A 12 0.28 42.03 -18.32
CA LEU A 12 -0.40 40.78 -18.02
C LEU A 12 0.68 39.71 -17.82
N VAL A 13 1.01 39.38 -16.56
CA VAL A 13 1.73 38.18 -16.22
C VAL A 13 0.80 37.02 -16.54
N CYS A 14 0.94 36.44 -17.74
CA CYS A 14 0.38 35.14 -18.06
C CYS A 14 1.02 34.16 -17.10
N ALA A 15 0.38 33.85 -15.98
CA ALA A 15 0.69 32.66 -15.19
C ALA A 15 0.54 31.48 -16.15
N SER A 16 1.65 30.95 -16.64
CA SER A 16 1.68 29.66 -17.30
C SER A 16 0.97 28.68 -16.35
N PRO A 17 0.03 27.85 -16.82
CA PRO A 17 -0.50 26.81 -15.97
C PRO A 17 0.70 26.01 -15.47
N ALA A 18 0.91 25.97 -14.15
CA ALA A 18 1.91 25.15 -13.54
C ALA A 18 1.69 23.74 -14.11
N LEU A 19 2.68 23.22 -14.84
CA LEU A 19 2.70 21.84 -15.29
C LEU A 19 2.56 21.01 -14.01
N GLY A 20 1.37 20.41 -13.81
CA GLY A 20 1.06 19.73 -12.55
C GLY A 20 2.12 18.70 -12.20
N ASP A 21 2.41 18.59 -10.91
CA ASP A 21 3.38 17.64 -10.31
C ASP A 21 2.84 16.20 -10.37
N GLU A 22 1.79 15.96 -11.16
CA GLU A 22 1.15 14.65 -11.33
C GLU A 22 2.12 13.59 -11.84
N GLY A 23 2.08 12.43 -11.22
CA GLY A 23 2.74 11.21 -11.68
C GLY A 23 3.50 10.48 -10.60
N MET A 24 3.30 9.16 -10.58
CA MET A 24 4.08 8.18 -9.81
C MET A 24 5.00 7.46 -10.80
N TRP A 25 6.15 8.07 -11.08
CA TRP A 25 7.04 7.72 -12.17
C TRP A 25 7.91 6.50 -11.87
N LEU A 26 8.25 5.75 -12.90
CA LEU A 26 9.27 4.70 -12.81
C LEU A 26 10.65 5.35 -12.67
N LEU A 27 11.54 4.79 -11.84
CA LEU A 27 12.90 5.32 -11.67
C LEU A 27 13.78 5.11 -12.91
N ASN A 28 13.51 4.08 -13.70
CA ASN A 28 14.20 3.82 -14.97
C ASN A 28 13.55 4.53 -16.18
N ASP A 29 12.49 5.32 -15.95
CA ASP A 29 11.81 6.14 -16.98
C ASP A 29 11.30 7.43 -16.32
N PHE A 30 12.18 8.09 -15.55
CA PHE A 30 11.84 9.31 -14.79
C PHE A 30 11.96 10.55 -15.69
N PRO A 31 11.00 11.48 -15.67
CA PRO A 31 10.95 12.64 -16.57
C PRO A 31 11.89 13.76 -16.10
N SER A 32 13.20 13.51 -15.95
CA SER A 32 14.19 14.48 -15.44
C SER A 32 14.16 15.81 -16.19
N ALA A 33 13.97 15.78 -17.53
CA ALA A 33 13.87 17.01 -18.34
C ALA A 33 12.64 17.86 -17.99
N LYS A 34 11.48 17.21 -17.67
CA LYS A 34 10.26 17.92 -17.24
C LYS A 34 10.49 18.60 -15.90
N VAL A 35 11.11 17.89 -14.96
CA VAL A 35 11.42 18.44 -13.63
C VAL A 35 12.45 19.56 -13.73
N GLN A 36 13.48 19.42 -14.58
CA GLN A 36 14.45 20.46 -14.86
C GLN A 36 13.78 21.74 -15.40
N ALA A 37 12.85 21.59 -16.33
CA ALA A 37 12.13 22.72 -16.92
C ALA A 37 11.20 23.42 -15.89
N ALA A 38 10.54 22.66 -15.01
CA ALA A 38 9.57 23.18 -14.05
C ALA A 38 10.23 23.76 -12.78
N HIS A 39 11.31 23.11 -12.29
CA HIS A 39 11.86 23.37 -10.96
C HIS A 39 13.37 23.70 -10.94
N GLY A 40 14.00 23.79 -12.12
CA GLY A 40 15.43 24.09 -12.23
C GLY A 40 16.37 22.97 -11.73
N PHE A 41 15.85 21.77 -11.50
CA PHE A 41 16.60 20.59 -11.06
C PHE A 41 16.15 19.35 -11.82
N GLY A 42 17.07 18.64 -12.47
CA GLY A 42 16.83 17.38 -13.16
C GLY A 42 17.65 16.26 -12.51
N PRO A 43 17.04 15.28 -11.84
CA PRO A 43 17.78 14.18 -11.22
C PRO A 43 18.66 13.45 -12.23
N SER A 44 19.95 13.22 -11.87
CA SER A 44 20.86 12.37 -12.64
C SER A 44 20.55 10.90 -12.41
N GLN A 45 21.05 10.00 -13.29
CA GLN A 45 20.88 8.56 -13.10
C GLN A 45 21.49 8.08 -11.78
N GLU A 46 22.64 8.62 -11.39
CA GLU A 46 23.29 8.30 -10.11
C GLU A 46 22.40 8.69 -8.90
N TRP A 47 21.79 9.87 -8.96
CA TRP A 47 20.84 10.30 -7.95
C TRP A 47 19.63 9.36 -7.87
N LEU A 48 19.06 8.99 -9.04
CA LEU A 48 17.92 8.06 -9.11
C LEU A 48 18.28 6.66 -8.57
N ASP A 49 19.48 6.17 -8.87
CA ASP A 49 19.97 4.87 -8.39
C ASP A 49 20.20 4.88 -6.87
N ARG A 50 20.76 5.95 -6.31
CA ARG A 50 20.91 6.12 -4.87
C ARG A 50 19.55 6.13 -4.17
N VAL A 51 18.56 6.86 -4.68
CA VAL A 51 17.21 6.91 -4.13
C VAL A 51 16.53 5.53 -4.22
N ARG A 52 16.70 4.82 -5.35
CA ARG A 52 16.18 3.46 -5.53
C ARG A 52 16.74 2.49 -4.49
N LEU A 53 18.04 2.55 -4.25
CA LEU A 53 18.72 1.67 -3.29
C LEU A 53 18.47 2.05 -1.83
N GLY A 54 18.19 3.34 -1.55
CA GLY A 54 17.80 3.79 -0.22
C GLY A 54 16.35 3.46 0.15
N ALA A 55 15.47 3.28 -0.84
CA ALA A 55 14.06 2.96 -0.61
C ALA A 55 13.85 1.48 -0.31
N VAL A 56 12.90 1.19 0.60
CA VAL A 56 12.60 -0.15 1.11
C VAL A 56 11.10 -0.43 1.00
N LYS A 57 10.72 -1.64 0.58
CA LYS A 57 9.34 -2.14 0.63
C LYS A 57 9.13 -2.93 1.93
N LEU A 58 8.06 -2.61 2.66
CA LEU A 58 7.61 -3.34 3.86
C LEU A 58 6.16 -3.82 3.67
N GLY A 59 5.99 -4.97 2.99
CA GLY A 59 4.63 -5.46 2.71
C GLY A 59 3.78 -4.45 1.94
N GLY A 60 2.73 -3.92 2.57
CA GLY A 60 1.85 -2.89 1.99
C GLY A 60 2.27 -1.44 2.26
N CYS A 61 3.44 -1.23 2.86
CA CYS A 61 4.02 0.07 3.19
C CYS A 61 5.37 0.29 2.51
N SER A 62 5.85 1.50 2.61
CA SER A 62 7.19 1.94 2.22
C SER A 62 8.07 2.19 3.45
N ALA A 63 9.36 2.30 3.23
CA ALA A 63 10.36 2.65 4.22
C ALA A 63 11.63 3.15 3.53
N SER A 64 12.63 3.51 4.32
CA SER A 64 13.96 3.84 3.81
C SER A 64 15.08 3.43 4.79
N PHE A 65 16.22 3.04 4.25
CA PHE A 65 17.45 2.95 5.03
C PHE A 65 17.94 4.35 5.37
N VAL A 66 18.20 4.61 6.67
CA VAL A 66 18.65 5.90 7.18
C VAL A 66 19.97 5.81 7.96
N SER A 67 20.57 4.61 8.01
CA SER A 67 21.95 4.41 8.50
C SER A 67 22.64 3.32 7.70
N THR A 68 23.97 3.27 7.76
CA THR A 68 24.77 2.20 7.13
C THR A 68 24.72 0.87 7.88
N HIS A 69 24.05 0.83 9.05
CA HIS A 69 23.94 -0.33 9.93
C HIS A 69 22.50 -0.87 10.01
N GLY A 70 21.80 -0.89 8.90
CA GLY A 70 20.50 -1.52 8.74
C GLY A 70 19.32 -0.81 9.40
N LEU A 71 19.47 0.44 9.86
CA LEU A 71 18.34 1.18 10.44
C LEU A 71 17.37 1.61 9.34
N VAL A 72 16.09 1.23 9.54
CA VAL A 72 14.98 1.47 8.61
C VAL A 72 13.96 2.40 9.25
N MET A 73 13.66 3.51 8.59
CA MET A 73 12.60 4.44 8.96
C MET A 73 11.32 4.10 8.23
N THR A 74 10.19 4.08 8.95
CA THR A 74 8.84 3.89 8.40
C THR A 74 7.79 4.51 9.34
N ASN A 75 6.50 4.31 9.08
CA ASN A 75 5.45 4.78 9.99
C ASN A 75 5.16 3.78 11.12
N HIS A 76 4.65 4.31 12.23
CA HIS A 76 4.11 3.50 13.31
C HIS A 76 2.99 2.59 12.81
N HIS A 77 2.05 3.07 12.00
CA HIS A 77 0.95 2.26 11.51
C HIS A 77 1.41 1.11 10.60
N CYS A 78 2.59 1.20 9.97
CA CYS A 78 3.21 0.11 9.20
C CYS A 78 3.80 -0.99 10.09
N VAL A 79 4.24 -0.66 11.30
CA VAL A 79 4.80 -1.59 12.28
C VAL A 79 3.82 -1.96 13.39
N ARG A 80 2.62 -1.39 13.38
CA ARG A 80 1.61 -1.52 14.44
C ARG A 80 1.24 -2.97 14.75
N GLU A 81 1.15 -3.82 13.73
CA GLU A 81 0.88 -5.25 13.92
C GLU A 81 2.03 -5.91 14.68
N CYS A 82 3.28 -5.63 14.35
CA CYS A 82 4.43 -6.11 15.12
C CYS A 82 4.39 -5.63 16.57
N VAL A 83 4.12 -4.35 16.81
CA VAL A 83 3.99 -3.79 18.15
C VAL A 83 2.85 -4.48 18.94
N GLN A 84 1.72 -4.76 18.27
CA GLN A 84 0.60 -5.50 18.87
C GLN A 84 0.98 -6.94 19.21
N ASP A 85 1.67 -7.65 18.32
CA ASP A 85 2.11 -9.04 18.50
C ASP A 85 3.10 -9.19 19.67
N LEU A 86 3.96 -8.19 19.85
CA LEU A 86 4.91 -8.11 20.96
C LEU A 86 4.26 -7.69 22.28
N SER A 87 3.04 -7.12 22.23
CA SER A 87 2.33 -6.62 23.41
C SER A 87 1.60 -7.73 24.15
N THR A 88 1.63 -7.62 25.49
CA THR A 88 0.87 -8.49 26.40
C THR A 88 0.00 -7.65 27.32
N SER A 89 -0.89 -8.28 28.10
CA SER A 89 -1.66 -7.57 29.13
C SER A 89 -0.80 -6.90 30.21
N LYS A 90 0.45 -7.37 30.40
CA LYS A 90 1.43 -6.80 31.35
C LYS A 90 2.32 -5.73 30.73
N ALA A 91 2.60 -5.85 29.43
CA ALA A 91 3.50 -4.97 28.69
C ALA A 91 2.84 -4.58 27.35
N ASP A 92 1.92 -3.61 27.42
CA ASP A 92 1.23 -3.09 26.24
C ASP A 92 2.07 -2.00 25.57
N TYR A 93 2.82 -2.40 24.53
CA TYR A 93 3.70 -1.49 23.79
C TYR A 93 2.92 -0.56 22.83
N LEU A 94 1.69 -0.90 22.44
CA LEU A 94 0.86 0.05 21.71
C LEU A 94 0.43 1.23 22.59
N GLU A 95 0.17 0.98 23.88
CA GLU A 95 -0.24 2.03 24.82
C GLU A 95 0.94 2.86 25.34
N LYS A 96 2.09 2.19 25.56
CA LYS A 96 3.25 2.80 26.25
C LYS A 96 4.40 3.19 25.35
N GLY A 97 4.34 2.83 24.06
CA GLY A 97 5.47 2.89 23.16
C GLY A 97 6.50 1.80 23.42
N PHE A 98 7.44 1.67 22.50
CA PHE A 98 8.58 0.76 22.57
C PHE A 98 9.87 1.49 22.19
N PHE A 99 10.91 1.31 22.96
CA PHE A 99 12.24 1.78 22.61
C PHE A 99 13.30 0.78 23.07
N ALA A 100 14.07 0.23 22.14
CA ALA A 100 15.22 -0.61 22.38
C ALA A 100 16.44 0.25 22.80
N ARG A 101 16.89 0.14 24.04
CA ARG A 101 18.02 0.93 24.56
C ARG A 101 19.35 0.53 23.93
N ASP A 102 19.47 -0.75 23.57
CA ASP A 102 20.61 -1.31 22.84
C ASP A 102 20.17 -2.40 21.85
N ALA A 103 21.09 -2.95 21.06
CA ALA A 103 20.78 -3.95 20.02
C ALA A 103 20.14 -5.23 20.57
N LYS A 104 20.47 -5.64 21.82
CA LYS A 104 19.90 -6.87 22.42
C LYS A 104 18.43 -6.71 22.83
N ASP A 105 17.97 -5.44 22.99
CA ASP A 105 16.58 -5.14 23.33
C ASP A 105 15.69 -5.07 22.08
N GLU A 106 16.28 -5.03 20.86
CA GLU A 106 15.53 -5.00 19.61
C GLU A 106 14.75 -6.31 19.43
N ARG A 107 13.45 -6.22 19.10
CA ARG A 107 12.51 -7.35 19.08
C ARG A 107 12.14 -7.74 17.66
N ARG A 108 12.25 -9.03 17.32
CA ARG A 108 11.94 -9.55 15.99
C ARG A 108 10.46 -9.38 15.66
N CYS A 109 10.19 -8.81 14.48
CA CYS A 109 8.88 -8.72 13.85
C CYS A 109 8.71 -9.90 12.90
N SER A 110 8.10 -10.97 13.35
CA SER A 110 8.08 -12.27 12.63
C SER A 110 7.27 -12.28 11.33
N HIS A 111 6.57 -11.19 10.98
CA HIS A 111 5.78 -11.08 9.76
C HIS A 111 6.22 -9.96 8.83
N ILE A 112 7.27 -9.23 9.20
CA ILE A 112 7.82 -8.15 8.39
C ILE A 112 9.03 -8.66 7.62
N GLU A 113 9.01 -8.47 6.31
CA GLU A 113 10.14 -8.60 5.40
C GLU A 113 10.46 -7.23 4.85
N ALA A 114 11.72 -6.85 4.84
CA ALA A 114 12.21 -5.66 4.16
C ALA A 114 12.83 -6.06 2.83
N SER A 115 12.43 -5.36 1.75
CA SER A 115 12.89 -5.65 0.39
C SER A 115 13.44 -4.39 -0.27
N GLN A 116 14.70 -4.45 -0.72
CA GLN A 116 15.41 -3.40 -1.45
C GLN A 116 15.41 -3.70 -2.95
N LEU A 117 14.92 -2.79 -3.77
CA LEU A 117 14.94 -2.95 -5.23
C LEU A 117 16.35 -2.71 -5.79
N VAL A 118 17.00 -3.78 -6.28
CA VAL A 118 18.39 -3.70 -6.79
C VAL A 118 18.49 -3.55 -8.31
N SER A 119 17.53 -4.07 -9.08
CA SER A 119 17.50 -3.88 -10.54
C SER A 119 16.11 -3.94 -11.14
N ILE A 120 15.97 -3.33 -12.30
CA ILE A 120 14.77 -3.35 -13.16
C ILE A 120 15.20 -3.75 -14.56
N THR A 121 14.60 -4.81 -15.11
CA THR A 121 14.90 -5.31 -16.47
C THR A 121 13.61 -5.40 -17.27
N ASP A 122 13.58 -4.86 -18.49
CA ASP A 122 12.44 -5.01 -19.40
C ASP A 122 12.38 -6.45 -19.94
N VAL A 123 11.24 -7.11 -19.75
CA VAL A 123 10.96 -8.48 -20.22
C VAL A 123 9.71 -8.53 -21.11
N THR A 124 9.28 -7.39 -21.62
CA THR A 124 8.03 -7.23 -22.39
C THR A 124 8.01 -8.14 -23.61
N GLU A 125 9.06 -8.10 -24.45
CA GLU A 125 9.11 -8.91 -25.67
C GLU A 125 9.11 -10.42 -25.37
N ARG A 126 9.72 -10.83 -24.27
CA ARG A 126 9.72 -12.23 -23.85
C ARG A 126 8.30 -12.71 -23.49
N ILE A 127 7.54 -11.89 -22.76
CA ILE A 127 6.13 -12.17 -22.43
C ILE A 127 5.27 -12.18 -23.69
N ARG A 128 5.43 -11.18 -24.58
CA ARG A 128 4.67 -11.07 -25.82
C ARG A 128 4.87 -12.29 -26.72
N ASN A 129 6.11 -12.74 -26.87
CA ASN A 129 6.41 -13.94 -27.67
C ASN A 129 5.75 -15.20 -27.10
N ALA A 130 5.72 -15.35 -25.77
CA ALA A 130 5.09 -16.48 -25.12
C ALA A 130 3.55 -16.48 -25.25
N THR A 131 2.93 -15.32 -25.36
CA THR A 131 1.47 -15.14 -25.43
C THR A 131 0.94 -14.91 -26.85
N ALA A 132 1.82 -14.76 -27.85
CA ALA A 132 1.44 -14.45 -29.22
C ALA A 132 0.41 -15.46 -29.79
N GLY A 133 -0.63 -14.94 -30.42
CA GLY A 133 -1.70 -15.74 -31.04
C GLY A 133 -2.59 -16.53 -30.09
N LYS A 134 -2.48 -16.33 -28.77
CA LYS A 134 -3.32 -17.01 -27.77
C LYS A 134 -4.44 -16.10 -27.26
N GLU A 135 -5.55 -16.73 -26.83
CA GLU A 135 -6.74 -16.06 -26.29
C GLU A 135 -7.29 -16.83 -25.08
N GLY A 136 -8.10 -16.16 -24.23
CA GLY A 136 -8.78 -16.75 -23.09
C GLY A 136 -7.86 -17.56 -22.17
N ASP A 137 -8.23 -18.79 -21.85
CA ASP A 137 -7.49 -19.69 -20.96
C ASP A 137 -6.06 -19.99 -21.46
N ALA A 138 -5.86 -20.10 -22.79
CA ALA A 138 -4.54 -20.33 -23.37
C ALA A 138 -3.61 -19.11 -23.18
N PHE A 139 -4.14 -17.89 -23.29
CA PHE A 139 -3.40 -16.66 -23.02
C PHE A 139 -3.05 -16.54 -21.53
N ALA A 140 -4.04 -16.67 -20.64
CA ALA A 140 -3.84 -16.60 -19.20
C ALA A 140 -2.81 -17.62 -18.70
N THR A 141 -2.89 -18.86 -19.22
CA THR A 141 -1.96 -19.93 -18.88
C THR A 141 -0.55 -19.63 -19.36
N ALA A 142 -0.37 -19.20 -20.62
CA ALA A 142 0.94 -18.87 -21.17
C ALA A 142 1.59 -17.68 -20.44
N LEU A 143 0.81 -16.65 -20.13
CA LEU A 143 1.27 -15.49 -19.36
C LEU A 143 1.73 -15.91 -17.95
N ARG A 144 0.94 -16.68 -17.22
CA ARG A 144 1.28 -17.18 -15.88
C ARG A 144 2.54 -18.05 -15.90
N GLN A 145 2.62 -18.98 -16.86
CA GLN A 145 3.77 -19.87 -16.99
C GLN A 145 5.07 -19.13 -17.32
N GLU A 146 5.03 -18.16 -18.25
CA GLU A 146 6.23 -17.44 -18.62
C GLU A 146 6.68 -16.49 -17.49
N ARG A 147 5.76 -15.83 -16.79
CA ARG A 147 6.11 -15.07 -15.57
C ARG A 147 6.81 -15.94 -14.55
N ALA A 148 6.27 -17.11 -14.24
CA ALA A 148 6.86 -18.04 -13.27
C ALA A 148 8.26 -18.53 -13.71
N ARG A 149 8.49 -18.75 -15.02
CA ARG A 149 9.83 -19.10 -15.56
C ARG A 149 10.83 -17.97 -15.42
N ILE A 150 10.40 -16.73 -15.71
CA ILE A 150 11.26 -15.54 -15.58
C ILE A 150 11.65 -15.34 -14.10
N GLU A 151 10.66 -15.36 -13.21
CA GLU A 151 10.85 -15.18 -11.77
C GLU A 151 11.71 -16.27 -11.17
N GLY A 152 11.45 -17.54 -11.51
CA GLY A 152 12.23 -18.69 -11.04
C GLY A 152 13.68 -18.67 -11.51
N ALA A 153 13.94 -18.31 -12.76
CA ALA A 153 15.31 -18.20 -13.29
C ALA A 153 16.13 -17.08 -12.63
N CYS A 154 15.46 -16.03 -12.15
CA CYS A 154 16.08 -14.89 -11.48
C CYS A 154 16.34 -15.16 -9.98
N THR A 155 15.49 -15.95 -9.32
CA THR A 155 15.56 -16.22 -7.86
C THR A 155 16.69 -17.22 -7.58
N THR A 156 17.90 -16.72 -7.32
CA THR A 156 19.12 -17.53 -7.15
C THR A 156 19.39 -17.99 -5.72
N GLY A 157 18.55 -17.59 -4.77
CA GLY A 157 18.70 -17.95 -3.36
C GLY A 157 17.67 -17.25 -2.47
N PRO A 158 17.64 -17.55 -1.16
CA PRO A 158 16.62 -17.04 -0.23
C PRO A 158 16.66 -15.51 -0.05
N GLU A 159 17.83 -14.90 -0.29
CA GLU A 159 18.02 -13.44 -0.17
C GLU A 159 17.60 -12.65 -1.41
N VAL A 160 17.24 -13.35 -2.49
CA VAL A 160 16.83 -12.73 -3.77
C VAL A 160 15.38 -13.06 -4.05
N ARG A 161 14.57 -12.04 -4.29
CA ARG A 161 13.21 -12.19 -4.79
C ARG A 161 13.08 -11.50 -6.12
N CYS A 162 12.45 -12.18 -7.07
CA CYS A 162 12.18 -11.65 -8.38
C CYS A 162 10.67 -11.60 -8.62
N GLU A 163 10.22 -10.53 -9.26
CA GLU A 163 8.81 -10.29 -9.53
C GLU A 163 8.65 -9.68 -10.93
N VAL A 164 7.86 -10.30 -11.79
CA VAL A 164 7.44 -9.71 -13.06
C VAL A 164 6.27 -8.77 -12.82
N VAL A 165 6.52 -7.49 -12.96
CA VAL A 165 5.55 -6.42 -12.76
C VAL A 165 4.84 -6.11 -14.07
N ASN A 166 3.51 -6.15 -14.05
CA ASN A 166 2.66 -5.71 -15.15
C ASN A 166 2.48 -4.19 -15.06
N LEU A 167 2.85 -3.48 -16.10
CA LEU A 167 2.74 -2.04 -16.24
C LEU A 167 1.82 -1.70 -17.41
N PHE A 168 1.09 -0.60 -17.31
CA PHE A 168 0.16 -0.14 -18.34
C PHE A 168 -0.85 -1.22 -18.76
N HIS A 169 -1.40 -1.96 -17.79
CA HIS A 169 -2.42 -3.00 -18.00
C HIS A 169 -2.05 -4.07 -19.05
N GLY A 170 -0.79 -4.47 -19.09
CA GLY A 170 -0.27 -5.45 -20.07
C GLY A 170 0.60 -4.81 -21.17
N GLY A 171 0.71 -3.49 -21.22
CA GLY A 171 1.50 -2.77 -22.21
C GLY A 171 3.01 -2.97 -22.06
N LYS A 172 3.50 -3.12 -20.82
CA LYS A 172 4.91 -3.41 -20.51
C LYS A 172 5.03 -4.41 -19.36
N TYR A 173 6.09 -5.18 -19.35
CA TYR A 173 6.45 -6.10 -18.28
C TYR A 173 7.89 -5.90 -17.87
N HIS A 174 8.12 -5.56 -16.59
CA HIS A 174 9.46 -5.41 -16.05
C HIS A 174 9.73 -6.48 -14.99
N LEU A 175 10.92 -7.07 -15.02
CA LEU A 175 11.43 -7.92 -13.95
C LEU A 175 12.11 -7.05 -12.90
N TYR A 176 11.57 -7.06 -11.68
CA TYR A 176 12.12 -6.38 -10.51
C TYR A 176 12.87 -7.39 -9.66
N THR A 177 14.15 -7.12 -9.41
CA THR A 177 14.99 -7.96 -8.54
C THR A 177 15.18 -7.27 -7.21
N TYR A 178 14.81 -7.96 -6.12
CA TYR A 178 14.91 -7.45 -4.76
C TYR A 178 15.93 -8.22 -3.94
N ARG A 179 16.69 -7.49 -3.12
CA ARG A 179 17.41 -8.05 -1.97
C ARG A 179 16.45 -8.12 -0.78
N ARG A 180 16.36 -9.27 -0.12
CA ARG A 180 15.45 -9.54 0.99
C ARG A 180 16.17 -9.54 2.32
N PHE A 181 15.49 -9.06 3.35
CA PHE A 181 15.89 -9.16 4.75
C PHE A 181 14.71 -9.74 5.53
N GLU A 182 14.90 -10.93 6.10
CA GLU A 182 13.85 -11.68 6.83
C GLU A 182 13.95 -11.48 8.35
N ASP A 183 15.14 -11.13 8.87
CA ASP A 183 15.29 -10.75 10.27
C ASP A 183 15.17 -9.23 10.39
N VAL A 184 13.94 -8.80 10.69
CA VAL A 184 13.60 -7.41 10.89
C VAL A 184 13.18 -7.22 12.33
N ARG A 185 13.83 -6.28 13.05
CA ARG A 185 13.61 -6.08 14.48
C ARG A 185 13.10 -4.68 14.76
N LEU A 186 12.15 -4.57 15.69
CA LEU A 186 11.61 -3.29 16.17
C LEU A 186 12.64 -2.58 17.03
N VAL A 187 12.96 -1.35 16.68
CA VAL A 187 13.88 -0.45 17.40
C VAL A 187 13.12 0.58 18.20
N PHE A 188 12.11 1.20 17.57
CA PHE A 188 11.32 2.27 18.17
C PHE A 188 9.90 2.33 17.58
N ALA A 189 8.93 2.54 18.45
CA ALA A 189 7.56 2.92 18.10
C ALA A 189 7.02 3.81 19.23
N PRO A 190 6.47 5.00 18.94
CA PRO A 190 5.81 5.82 19.96
C PRO A 190 4.53 5.14 20.47
N GLU A 191 3.96 5.65 21.55
CA GLU A 191 2.64 5.29 21.99
C GLU A 191 1.58 5.63 20.94
N PHE A 192 0.61 4.74 20.76
CA PHE A 192 -0.42 4.84 19.75
C PHE A 192 -1.20 6.15 19.73
N PRO A 193 -1.58 6.76 20.90
CA PRO A 193 -2.27 8.05 20.92
C PRO A 193 -1.51 9.18 20.23
N MET A 194 -0.17 9.15 20.19
CA MET A 194 0.64 10.15 19.50
C MET A 194 0.84 9.83 18.02
N ALA A 195 1.07 8.54 17.71
CA ALA A 195 1.18 8.12 16.31
C ALA A 195 -0.14 8.38 15.54
N ALA A 196 -1.27 8.13 16.16
CA ALA A 196 -2.61 8.26 15.58
C ALA A 196 -3.43 9.39 16.20
N PHE A 197 -2.79 10.51 16.58
CA PHE A 197 -3.48 11.65 17.21
C PHE A 197 -4.62 12.16 16.33
N GLY A 198 -5.80 12.39 16.94
CA GLY A 198 -7.04 12.73 16.25
C GLY A 198 -7.81 11.51 15.70
N GLY A 199 -7.22 10.33 15.68
CA GLY A 199 -7.89 9.07 15.34
C GLY A 199 -8.56 9.07 13.96
N TYR A 200 -9.76 8.46 13.86
CA TYR A 200 -10.56 8.42 12.64
C TYR A 200 -10.99 9.80 12.16
N ALA A 201 -11.24 10.75 13.07
CA ALA A 201 -11.70 12.09 12.74
C ALA A 201 -10.65 12.84 11.89
N ASP A 202 -9.37 12.79 12.31
CA ASP A 202 -8.28 13.51 11.64
C ASP A 202 -7.57 12.74 10.53
N ASN A 203 -7.89 11.45 10.34
CA ASN A 203 -7.32 10.66 9.25
C ASN A 203 -7.73 11.25 7.89
N PHE A 204 -6.78 11.48 6.98
CA PHE A 204 -6.96 12.21 5.70
C PHE A 204 -7.51 13.64 5.88
N GLU A 205 -7.20 14.29 6.97
CA GLU A 205 -7.55 15.70 7.20
C GLU A 205 -6.28 16.53 7.48
N PHE A 206 -6.38 17.84 7.26
CA PHE A 206 -5.35 18.79 7.63
C PHE A 206 -6.00 20.09 8.15
N PRO A 207 -5.48 20.75 9.18
CA PRO A 207 -4.19 20.56 9.86
C PRO A 207 -4.06 19.25 10.63
N ARG A 208 -2.90 18.59 10.52
CA ARG A 208 -2.57 17.30 11.12
C ARG A 208 -1.52 17.46 12.20
N TYR A 209 -1.56 16.59 13.24
CA TYR A 209 -0.62 16.59 14.38
C TYR A 209 -0.23 15.15 14.77
N GLY A 210 0.10 14.31 13.81
CA GLY A 210 0.49 12.92 14.05
C GLY A 210 2.01 12.76 14.16
N PHE A 211 2.47 11.98 15.14
CA PHE A 211 3.85 11.49 15.23
C PHE A 211 3.92 10.04 14.77
N ASP A 212 3.49 9.80 13.52
CA ASP A 212 3.36 8.46 12.95
C ASP A 212 4.72 7.95 12.43
N VAL A 213 5.62 7.64 13.35
CA VAL A 213 7.01 7.28 13.11
C VAL A 213 7.31 5.91 13.72
N GLY A 214 8.07 5.08 13.02
CA GLY A 214 8.58 3.81 13.51
C GLY A 214 9.98 3.55 12.98
N PHE A 215 10.82 2.91 13.79
CA PHE A 215 12.14 2.47 13.35
C PHE A 215 12.27 0.97 13.54
N LEU A 216 12.80 0.33 12.51
CA LEU A 216 13.17 -1.08 12.46
C LEU A 216 14.67 -1.19 12.21
N ARG A 217 15.21 -2.38 12.39
CA ARG A 217 16.56 -2.72 11.92
C ARG A 217 16.54 -4.05 11.20
N VAL A 218 17.19 -4.10 10.06
CA VAL A 218 17.43 -5.35 9.34
C VAL A 218 18.73 -5.99 9.83
N TYR A 219 18.66 -7.32 9.99
CA TYR A 219 19.75 -8.14 10.47
C TYR A 219 20.14 -9.18 9.42
N ARG A 220 21.42 -9.58 9.47
CA ARG A 220 21.97 -10.70 8.71
C ARG A 220 22.97 -11.43 9.62
N ASN A 221 22.82 -12.77 9.75
CA ASN A 221 23.68 -13.58 10.60
C ASN A 221 23.76 -13.02 12.04
N ASP A 222 22.62 -12.66 12.63
CA ASP A 222 22.48 -12.07 13.98
C ASP A 222 23.23 -10.74 14.22
N ALA A 223 23.73 -10.10 13.16
CA ALA A 223 24.31 -8.76 13.22
C ALA A 223 23.49 -7.75 12.40
N PRO A 224 23.49 -6.45 12.75
CA PRO A 224 22.93 -5.43 11.90
C PRO A 224 23.49 -5.52 10.48
N ALA A 225 22.62 -5.51 9.48
CA ALA A 225 23.05 -5.64 8.10
C ALA A 225 23.73 -4.34 7.61
N GLU A 226 24.71 -4.49 6.73
CA GLU A 226 25.32 -3.34 6.05
C GLU A 226 24.38 -2.80 4.97
N THR A 227 24.12 -1.49 5.03
CA THR A 227 23.24 -0.75 4.12
C THR A 227 23.93 0.53 3.63
N PRO A 228 24.95 0.40 2.77
CA PRO A 228 25.78 1.54 2.32
C PRO A 228 24.99 2.61 1.56
N ASP A 229 23.90 2.22 0.91
CA ASP A 229 23.03 3.10 0.11
C ASP A 229 21.98 3.85 0.94
N ALA A 230 22.07 3.83 2.27
CA ALA A 230 21.14 4.54 3.14
C ALA A 230 21.07 6.04 2.78
N LEU A 231 19.87 6.62 2.83
CA LEU A 231 19.65 8.03 2.54
C LEU A 231 20.23 8.89 3.69
N PRO A 232 20.99 9.96 3.39
CA PRO A 232 21.44 10.89 4.41
C PRO A 232 20.27 11.73 4.92
N TRP A 233 20.42 12.28 6.12
CA TRP A 233 19.42 13.18 6.73
C TRP A 233 19.78 14.63 6.46
N ALA A 234 18.82 15.44 6.02
CA ALA A 234 19.01 16.84 5.71
C ALA A 234 19.44 17.67 6.94
N LYS A 235 20.22 18.71 6.70
CA LYS A 235 20.62 19.69 7.73
C LYS A 235 19.62 20.81 7.92
N SER A 236 18.72 20.99 6.97
CA SER A 236 17.71 22.05 6.95
C SER A 236 16.31 21.48 6.90
N LEU A 237 15.36 22.24 7.41
CA LEU A 237 13.93 21.99 7.28
C LEU A 237 13.48 22.15 5.82
N ALA A 238 12.45 21.44 5.41
CA ALA A 238 11.73 21.75 4.18
C ALA A 238 10.81 22.96 4.41
N HIS A 239 10.94 23.97 3.57
CA HIS A 239 10.18 25.22 3.62
C HIS A 239 9.14 25.27 2.49
N GLU A 240 8.12 26.12 2.64
CA GLU A 240 7.12 26.33 1.59
C GLU A 240 7.80 26.81 0.29
N GLY A 241 7.46 26.15 -0.82
CA GLY A 241 8.09 26.36 -2.13
C GLY A 241 9.26 25.44 -2.46
N ASP A 242 9.84 24.71 -1.49
CA ASP A 242 10.96 23.80 -1.75
C ASP A 242 10.50 22.59 -2.59
N LEU A 243 11.32 22.25 -3.59
CA LEU A 243 11.16 21.02 -4.38
C LEU A 243 11.51 19.82 -3.52
N VAL A 244 10.58 18.87 -3.45
CA VAL A 244 10.72 17.62 -2.69
C VAL A 244 10.27 16.42 -3.52
N PHE A 245 10.82 15.24 -3.17
CA PHE A 245 10.51 13.98 -3.85
C PHE A 245 10.02 12.94 -2.83
N VAL A 246 9.17 12.03 -3.29
CA VAL A 246 8.70 10.87 -2.49
C VAL A 246 9.05 9.59 -3.23
N ALA A 247 9.90 8.77 -2.63
CA ALA A 247 10.26 7.46 -3.13
C ALA A 247 9.50 6.37 -2.36
N GLY A 248 8.48 5.78 -2.98
CA GLY A 248 7.60 4.84 -2.28
C GLY A 248 6.94 3.81 -3.16
N HIS A 249 6.11 2.97 -2.54
CA HIS A 249 5.46 1.83 -3.18
C HIS A 249 3.93 2.05 -3.20
N PRO A 250 3.43 2.98 -4.04
CA PRO A 250 2.00 3.26 -4.12
C PRO A 250 1.24 1.99 -4.49
N GLY A 251 0.11 1.77 -3.84
CA GLY A 251 -0.84 0.70 -4.17
C GLY A 251 -1.40 0.83 -5.58
N GLY A 252 -2.47 0.12 -5.89
CA GLY A 252 -3.12 0.21 -7.19
C GLY A 252 -3.77 1.57 -7.44
N THR A 253 -3.53 2.14 -8.63
CA THR A 253 -4.32 3.22 -9.20
C THR A 253 -5.06 2.74 -10.44
N GLU A 254 -6.06 3.49 -10.87
CA GLU A 254 -6.97 3.17 -11.96
C GLU A 254 -7.19 4.39 -12.84
N ARG A 255 -6.09 5.11 -13.17
CA ARG A 255 -6.12 6.37 -13.90
C ARG A 255 -6.23 6.19 -15.40
N VAL A 256 -5.75 5.04 -15.89
CA VAL A 256 -5.69 4.70 -17.33
C VAL A 256 -6.77 3.67 -17.68
N GLN A 257 -7.89 3.71 -16.98
CA GLN A 257 -9.04 2.84 -17.26
C GLN A 257 -10.03 3.47 -18.24
N THR A 258 -10.77 2.61 -18.96
CA THR A 258 -11.89 3.05 -19.79
C THR A 258 -13.06 3.49 -18.92
N ILE A 259 -13.98 4.25 -19.51
CA ILE A 259 -15.16 4.74 -18.78
C ILE A 259 -16.05 3.60 -18.28
N GLU A 260 -16.09 2.46 -18.98
CA GLU A 260 -16.85 1.27 -18.57
C GLU A 260 -16.28 0.65 -17.30
N GLN A 261 -14.94 0.57 -17.17
CA GLN A 261 -14.26 0.09 -15.95
C GLN A 261 -14.53 1.03 -14.77
N LEU A 262 -14.40 2.34 -14.97
CA LEU A 262 -14.69 3.34 -13.94
C LEU A 262 -16.16 3.32 -13.52
N ALA A 263 -17.09 3.07 -14.45
CA ALA A 263 -18.50 2.91 -14.13
C ALA A 263 -18.78 1.68 -13.25
N LEU A 264 -18.09 0.55 -13.48
CA LEU A 264 -18.16 -0.62 -12.60
C LEU A 264 -17.68 -0.28 -11.19
N GLN A 265 -16.55 0.42 -11.05
CA GLN A 265 -16.04 0.87 -9.76
C GLN A 265 -17.04 1.77 -9.03
N ARG A 266 -17.61 2.77 -9.73
CA ARG A 266 -18.57 3.72 -9.18
C ARG A 266 -19.88 3.06 -8.74
N ASP A 267 -20.43 2.17 -9.58
CA ASP A 267 -21.81 1.69 -9.46
C ASP A 267 -21.92 0.35 -8.70
N VAL A 268 -20.84 -0.43 -8.62
CA VAL A 268 -20.85 -1.78 -8.03
C VAL A 268 -19.75 -1.95 -6.97
N ALA A 269 -18.47 -1.86 -7.36
CA ALA A 269 -17.38 -2.30 -6.51
C ALA A 269 -17.23 -1.45 -5.24
N LEU A 270 -17.12 -0.12 -5.39
CA LEU A 270 -16.93 0.78 -4.26
C LEU A 270 -18.15 0.84 -3.34
N PRO A 271 -19.41 0.97 -3.82
CA PRO A 271 -20.58 0.92 -2.95
C PRO A 271 -20.67 -0.35 -2.13
N TRP A 272 -20.46 -1.51 -2.76
CA TRP A 272 -20.50 -2.80 -2.07
C TRP A 272 -19.41 -2.89 -0.99
N MET A 273 -18.16 -2.53 -1.33
CA MET A 273 -17.03 -2.60 -0.40
C MET A 273 -17.18 -1.64 0.79
N VAL A 274 -17.71 -0.44 0.57
CA VAL A 274 -17.98 0.53 1.64
C VAL A 274 -19.02 -0.02 2.62
N VAL A 275 -20.11 -0.63 2.15
CA VAL A 275 -21.11 -1.26 3.01
C VAL A 275 -20.50 -2.42 3.78
N HIS A 276 -19.78 -3.32 3.11
CA HIS A 276 -19.13 -4.47 3.72
C HIS A 276 -18.16 -4.07 4.86
N LEU A 277 -17.30 -3.06 4.63
CA LEU A 277 -16.40 -2.57 5.68
C LEU A 277 -17.12 -1.83 6.81
N ALA A 278 -18.23 -1.15 6.52
CA ALA A 278 -19.04 -0.50 7.55
C ALA A 278 -19.68 -1.53 8.51
N GLU A 279 -20.20 -2.63 7.97
CA GLU A 279 -20.74 -3.76 8.73
C GLU A 279 -19.66 -4.45 9.58
N LEU A 280 -18.49 -4.72 8.98
CA LEU A 280 -17.35 -5.29 9.71
C LEU A 280 -16.89 -4.36 10.83
N ARG A 281 -16.83 -3.04 10.58
CA ARG A 281 -16.53 -2.04 11.61
C ARG A 281 -17.53 -2.10 12.75
N GLY A 282 -18.82 -2.12 12.45
CA GLY A 282 -19.89 -2.21 13.46
C GLY A 282 -19.74 -3.47 14.34
N THR A 283 -19.48 -4.62 13.70
CA THR A 283 -19.24 -5.90 14.38
C THR A 283 -18.03 -5.84 15.31
N LEU A 284 -16.92 -5.27 14.85
CA LEU A 284 -15.70 -5.13 15.66
C LEU A 284 -15.86 -4.14 16.81
N LEU A 285 -16.58 -3.02 16.62
CA LEU A 285 -16.86 -2.05 17.68
C LEU A 285 -17.75 -2.66 18.77
N GLN A 286 -18.79 -3.41 18.40
CA GLN A 286 -19.62 -4.13 19.34
C GLN A 286 -18.80 -5.15 20.15
N PHE A 287 -17.96 -5.93 19.50
CA PHE A 287 -17.06 -6.87 20.17
C PHE A 287 -16.13 -6.16 21.15
N SER A 288 -15.51 -5.07 20.74
CA SER A 288 -14.54 -4.30 21.54
C SER A 288 -15.13 -3.68 22.80
N SER A 289 -16.43 -3.36 22.79
CA SER A 289 -17.13 -2.74 23.93
C SER A 289 -17.38 -3.70 25.10
N GLY A 290 -17.18 -5.01 24.90
CA GLY A 290 -17.48 -6.02 25.92
C GLY A 290 -16.51 -6.05 27.10
N SER A 291 -15.24 -5.63 26.91
CA SER A 291 -14.26 -5.47 28.00
C SER A 291 -13.00 -4.74 27.53
N PRO A 292 -12.14 -4.22 28.46
CA PRO A 292 -10.84 -3.65 28.11
C PRO A 292 -9.93 -4.61 27.34
N GLU A 293 -9.97 -5.91 27.66
CA GLU A 293 -9.18 -6.91 26.95
C GLU A 293 -9.69 -7.14 25.51
N LEU A 294 -11.01 -7.20 25.30
CA LEU A 294 -11.58 -7.31 23.94
C LEU A 294 -11.24 -6.07 23.11
N PHE A 295 -11.23 -4.89 23.70
CA PHE A 295 -10.75 -3.67 23.04
C PHE A 295 -9.25 -3.81 22.68
N ARG A 296 -8.40 -4.23 23.63
CA ARG A 296 -6.96 -4.38 23.41
C ARG A 296 -6.64 -5.31 22.23
N ILE A 297 -7.30 -6.46 22.12
CA ILE A 297 -7.04 -7.45 21.07
C ILE A 297 -7.64 -7.07 19.71
N SER A 298 -8.64 -6.18 19.65
CA SER A 298 -9.33 -5.81 18.41
C SER A 298 -8.94 -4.43 17.87
N ARG A 299 -8.34 -3.53 18.66
CA ARG A 299 -8.09 -2.13 18.27
C ARG A 299 -7.25 -1.96 17.03
N ALA A 300 -6.24 -2.81 16.81
CA ALA A 300 -5.41 -2.75 15.61
C ALA A 300 -6.25 -3.07 14.35
N ARG A 301 -7.10 -4.08 14.42
CA ARG A 301 -8.00 -4.47 13.33
C ARG A 301 -9.05 -3.40 13.06
N ILE A 302 -9.66 -2.82 14.10
CA ILE A 302 -10.62 -1.70 13.99
C ILE A 302 -9.99 -0.56 13.19
N ARG A 303 -8.77 -0.15 13.53
CA ARG A 303 -8.08 0.94 12.83
C ARG A 303 -7.78 0.64 11.38
N THR A 304 -7.45 -0.61 11.05
CA THR A 304 -7.25 -1.02 9.65
C THR A 304 -8.56 -0.92 8.85
N VAL A 305 -9.66 -1.39 9.43
CA VAL A 305 -10.99 -1.30 8.81
C VAL A 305 -11.45 0.15 8.66
N GLU A 306 -11.28 0.99 9.69
CA GLU A 306 -11.61 2.42 9.65
C GLU A 306 -10.82 3.17 8.57
N ASN A 307 -9.52 2.91 8.46
CA ASN A 307 -8.71 3.52 7.41
C ASN A 307 -9.19 3.11 6.01
N GLY A 308 -9.43 1.81 5.79
CA GLY A 308 -9.96 1.30 4.53
C GLY A 308 -11.33 1.89 4.20
N LEU A 309 -12.24 1.95 5.17
CA LEU A 309 -13.57 2.51 4.99
C LEU A 309 -13.51 3.99 4.57
N LYS A 310 -12.68 4.81 5.23
CA LYS A 310 -12.53 6.23 4.88
C LYS A 310 -11.91 6.41 3.49
N ALA A 311 -10.88 5.63 3.16
CA ALA A 311 -10.23 5.66 1.85
C ALA A 311 -11.19 5.27 0.71
N LEU A 312 -11.94 4.16 0.86
CA LEU A 312 -12.90 3.72 -0.16
C LEU A 312 -14.11 4.64 -0.28
N SER A 313 -14.56 5.22 0.84
CA SER A 313 -15.62 6.25 0.81
C SER A 313 -15.17 7.48 0.00
N GLY A 314 -13.94 7.96 0.21
CA GLY A 314 -13.41 9.08 -0.57
C GLY A 314 -13.24 8.77 -2.06
N ARG A 315 -12.81 7.53 -2.40
CA ARG A 315 -12.76 7.07 -3.80
C ARG A 315 -14.15 7.04 -4.44
N ARG A 316 -15.14 6.47 -3.73
CA ARG A 316 -16.54 6.46 -4.18
C ARG A 316 -17.06 7.86 -4.42
N ASP A 317 -16.86 8.76 -3.48
CA ASP A 317 -17.35 10.13 -3.54
C ASP A 317 -16.70 10.90 -4.71
N TRP A 318 -15.42 10.66 -4.97
CA TRP A 318 -14.72 11.25 -6.13
C TRP A 318 -15.29 10.78 -7.47
N LEU A 319 -15.56 9.48 -7.63
CA LEU A 319 -16.19 8.94 -8.86
C LEU A 319 -17.67 9.31 -8.98
N ALA A 320 -18.37 9.53 -7.87
CA ALA A 320 -19.75 9.97 -7.86
C ALA A 320 -19.90 11.45 -8.22
N ASP A 321 -18.82 12.24 -8.12
CA ASP A 321 -18.82 13.64 -8.57
C ASP A 321 -18.98 13.71 -10.09
N PRO A 322 -20.04 14.38 -10.60
CA PRO A 322 -20.30 14.44 -12.04
C PRO A 322 -19.16 15.10 -12.82
N GLY A 323 -18.50 16.13 -12.26
CA GLY A 323 -17.41 16.84 -12.93
C GLY A 323 -16.18 15.95 -13.13
N ASN A 324 -15.82 15.18 -12.10
CA ASN A 324 -14.72 14.22 -12.18
C ASN A 324 -15.01 13.09 -13.18
N PHE A 325 -16.21 12.53 -13.12
CA PHE A 325 -16.61 11.44 -14.01
C PHE A 325 -16.69 11.88 -15.47
N GLU A 326 -17.27 13.06 -15.75
CA GLU A 326 -17.33 13.61 -17.13
C GLU A 326 -15.94 13.96 -17.67
N ARG A 327 -15.02 14.43 -16.83
CA ARG A 327 -13.62 14.63 -17.24
C ARG A 327 -12.99 13.31 -17.72
N LYS A 328 -13.17 12.22 -16.96
CA LYS A 328 -12.69 10.88 -17.35
C LYS A 328 -13.36 10.36 -18.62
N ARG A 329 -14.66 10.61 -18.79
CA ARG A 329 -15.39 10.27 -20.00
C ARG A 329 -14.82 11.02 -21.21
N ALA A 330 -14.49 12.29 -21.05
CA ALA A 330 -13.92 13.10 -22.13
C ALA A 330 -12.50 12.60 -22.50
N GLU A 331 -11.66 12.26 -21.51
CA GLU A 331 -10.31 11.71 -21.74
C GLU A 331 -10.34 10.39 -22.54
N ASP A 332 -11.26 9.47 -22.19
CA ASP A 332 -11.45 8.20 -22.90
C ASP A 332 -12.01 8.43 -24.32
N ALA A 333 -13.02 9.28 -24.45
CA ALA A 333 -13.64 9.62 -25.74
C ALA A 333 -12.65 10.29 -26.70
N GLU A 334 -11.76 11.16 -26.21
CA GLU A 334 -10.71 11.80 -27.00
C GLU A 334 -9.75 10.78 -27.58
N LEU A 335 -9.24 9.85 -26.75
CA LEU A 335 -8.34 8.79 -27.22
C LEU A 335 -9.02 7.92 -28.27
N ARG A 336 -10.26 7.49 -28.02
CA ARG A 336 -11.06 6.67 -28.93
C ARG A 336 -11.32 7.39 -30.27
N ALA A 337 -11.65 8.67 -30.22
CA ALA A 337 -11.85 9.49 -31.42
C ALA A 337 -10.56 9.66 -32.23
N ALA A 338 -9.41 9.85 -31.56
CA ALA A 338 -8.11 9.95 -32.22
C ALA A 338 -7.73 8.64 -32.94
N VAL A 339 -7.99 7.49 -32.33
CA VAL A 339 -7.78 6.16 -32.96
C VAL A 339 -8.69 6.02 -34.18
N LYS A 340 -9.98 6.36 -34.04
CA LYS A 340 -10.99 6.21 -35.11
C LYS A 340 -10.71 7.08 -36.35
N LYS A 341 -10.01 8.22 -36.19
CA LYS A 341 -9.64 9.11 -37.30
C LYS A 341 -8.67 8.48 -38.30
N GLU A 342 -7.87 7.49 -37.86
CA GLU A 342 -6.85 6.83 -38.66
C GLU A 342 -7.23 5.37 -38.93
N PRO A 343 -7.65 4.97 -40.15
CA PRO A 343 -8.13 3.62 -40.44
C PRO A 343 -7.18 2.49 -40.00
N ALA A 344 -5.88 2.68 -40.14
CA ALA A 344 -4.88 1.68 -39.71
C ALA A 344 -4.85 1.50 -38.19
N LYS A 345 -5.04 2.58 -37.40
CA LYS A 345 -5.15 2.52 -35.95
C LYS A 345 -6.46 1.92 -35.51
N GLU A 346 -7.58 2.26 -36.19
CA GLU A 346 -8.91 1.70 -35.89
C GLU A 346 -8.93 0.17 -36.11
N VAL A 347 -8.39 -0.32 -37.22
CA VAL A 347 -8.28 -1.77 -37.48
C VAL A 347 -7.45 -2.46 -36.41
N ARG A 348 -6.38 -1.84 -35.94
CA ARG A 348 -5.46 -2.45 -34.96
C ARG A 348 -5.97 -2.37 -33.53
N PHE A 349 -6.57 -1.25 -33.11
CA PHE A 349 -6.85 -0.93 -31.72
C PHE A 349 -8.34 -0.77 -31.40
N GLY A 350 -9.20 -0.48 -32.39
CA GLY A 350 -10.60 -0.12 -32.16
C GLY A 350 -11.39 -1.19 -31.40
N GLY A 351 -11.04 -2.46 -31.56
CA GLY A 351 -11.67 -3.57 -30.84
C GLY A 351 -11.36 -3.62 -29.33
N ALA A 352 -10.32 -2.92 -28.84
CA ALA A 352 -9.91 -2.98 -27.46
C ALA A 352 -11.00 -2.50 -26.48
N TRP A 353 -11.68 -1.39 -26.81
CA TRP A 353 -12.80 -0.89 -25.98
C TRP A 353 -13.96 -1.85 -25.88
N THR A 354 -14.33 -2.50 -27.00
CA THR A 354 -15.38 -3.51 -27.01
C THR A 354 -15.00 -4.74 -26.18
N GLY A 355 -13.75 -5.20 -26.30
CA GLY A 355 -13.24 -6.30 -25.49
C GLY A 355 -13.21 -6.00 -24.00
N ILE A 356 -12.79 -4.77 -23.60
CA ILE A 356 -12.85 -4.32 -22.21
C ILE A 356 -14.29 -4.24 -21.73
N ALA A 357 -15.21 -3.65 -22.50
CA ALA A 357 -16.61 -3.54 -22.10
C ALA A 357 -17.26 -4.92 -21.87
N GLN A 358 -16.94 -5.92 -22.69
CA GLN A 358 -17.42 -7.31 -22.49
C GLN A 358 -16.83 -7.92 -21.22
N ALA A 359 -15.53 -7.70 -20.95
CA ALA A 359 -14.89 -8.17 -19.71
C ALA A 359 -15.52 -7.52 -18.47
N VAL A 360 -15.83 -6.22 -18.53
CA VAL A 360 -16.52 -5.48 -17.45
C VAL A 360 -17.91 -6.03 -17.18
N LEU A 361 -18.66 -6.45 -18.21
CA LEU A 361 -19.96 -7.11 -18.01
C LEU A 361 -19.81 -8.45 -17.28
N ALA A 362 -18.80 -9.24 -17.65
CA ALA A 362 -18.48 -10.50 -16.95
C ALA A 362 -18.01 -10.24 -15.50
N GLU A 363 -17.21 -9.21 -15.30
CA GLU A 363 -16.76 -8.80 -13.97
C GLU A 363 -17.93 -8.37 -13.08
N ARG A 364 -18.86 -7.60 -13.60
CA ARG A 364 -20.08 -7.19 -12.88
C ARG A 364 -20.90 -8.37 -12.38
N GLU A 365 -20.98 -9.43 -13.19
CA GLU A 365 -21.68 -10.68 -12.86
C GLU A 365 -20.95 -11.43 -11.73
N LEU A 366 -19.61 -11.52 -11.81
CA LEU A 366 -18.81 -12.36 -10.94
C LEU A 366 -18.30 -11.63 -9.68
N TYR A 367 -18.32 -10.29 -9.64
CA TYR A 367 -17.61 -9.47 -8.68
C TYR A 367 -17.82 -9.90 -7.23
N VAL A 368 -19.08 -9.95 -6.79
CA VAL A 368 -19.40 -10.26 -5.38
C VAL A 368 -19.05 -11.70 -5.02
N HIS A 369 -19.28 -12.64 -5.95
CA HIS A 369 -18.89 -14.04 -5.75
C HIS A 369 -17.37 -14.17 -5.61
N TYR A 370 -16.61 -13.49 -6.47
CA TYR A 370 -15.15 -13.51 -6.43
C TYR A 370 -14.62 -12.88 -5.14
N GLU A 371 -15.15 -11.71 -4.72
CA GLU A 371 -14.77 -11.03 -3.49
C GLU A 371 -15.01 -11.89 -2.24
N LEU A 372 -16.14 -12.57 -2.17
CA LEU A 372 -16.49 -13.36 -0.98
C LEU A 372 -15.90 -14.77 -0.97
N ALA A 373 -15.67 -15.40 -2.13
CA ALA A 373 -15.13 -16.75 -2.21
C ALA A 373 -13.59 -16.77 -2.27
N GLU A 374 -13.00 -15.86 -3.06
CA GLU A 374 -11.58 -15.94 -3.41
C GLU A 374 -10.76 -14.79 -2.87
N ALA A 375 -11.25 -13.56 -2.97
CA ALA A 375 -10.57 -12.39 -2.45
C ALA A 375 -10.61 -12.33 -0.91
N ARG A 376 -10.08 -11.25 -0.32
CA ARG A 376 -9.93 -11.14 1.14
C ARG A 376 -11.20 -10.71 1.87
N SER A 377 -12.26 -10.39 1.15
CA SER A 377 -13.51 -9.88 1.71
C SER A 377 -14.42 -10.96 2.30
N GLY A 378 -14.18 -12.25 2.02
CA GLY A 378 -15.03 -13.36 2.48
C GLY A 378 -14.99 -13.59 3.98
N ILE A 379 -14.14 -14.47 4.46
CA ILE A 379 -13.96 -14.76 5.90
C ILE A 379 -12.70 -14.07 6.41
N PRO A 380 -12.78 -12.89 7.05
CA PRO A 380 -11.63 -12.06 7.43
C PRO A 380 -10.95 -12.55 8.72
N SER A 381 -10.71 -13.87 8.85
CA SER A 381 -10.13 -14.57 10.00
C SER A 381 -8.73 -15.06 9.68
N ASP A 382 -7.76 -14.83 10.59
CA ASP A 382 -6.39 -15.30 10.43
C ASP A 382 -6.30 -16.84 10.49
N LEU A 383 -7.11 -17.48 11.34
CA LEU A 383 -7.18 -18.93 11.43
C LEU A 383 -7.75 -19.57 10.16
N PHE A 384 -8.74 -18.94 9.56
CA PHE A 384 -9.29 -19.40 8.28
C PHE A 384 -8.26 -19.20 7.15
N GLU A 385 -7.54 -18.10 7.16
CA GLU A 385 -6.48 -17.85 6.18
C GLU A 385 -5.37 -18.92 6.28
N TYR A 386 -4.90 -19.25 7.49
CA TYR A 386 -3.94 -20.34 7.67
C TYR A 386 -4.49 -21.67 7.13
N ALA A 387 -5.74 -21.99 7.45
CA ALA A 387 -6.38 -23.20 6.96
C ALA A 387 -6.41 -23.26 5.41
N ARG A 388 -6.84 -22.16 4.76
CA ARG A 388 -6.90 -22.05 3.30
C ARG A 388 -5.51 -22.16 2.65
N LEU A 389 -4.51 -21.49 3.22
CA LEU A 389 -3.14 -21.57 2.72
C LEU A 389 -2.57 -22.98 2.84
N LEU A 390 -2.82 -23.69 3.96
CA LEU A 390 -2.38 -25.07 4.17
C LEU A 390 -3.07 -26.04 3.20
N VAL A 391 -4.38 -25.90 3.00
CA VAL A 391 -5.14 -26.71 2.05
C VAL A 391 -4.61 -26.53 0.63
N ARG A 392 -4.43 -25.28 0.20
CA ARG A 392 -3.89 -24.96 -1.14
C ARG A 392 -2.45 -25.37 -1.31
N ALA A 393 -1.59 -25.13 -0.30
CA ALA A 393 -0.20 -25.56 -0.35
C ALA A 393 -0.05 -27.07 -0.52
N ALA A 394 -0.95 -27.84 0.07
CA ALA A 394 -0.99 -29.30 -0.07
C ALA A 394 -1.20 -29.74 -1.54
N ASP A 395 -2.01 -29.02 -2.29
CA ASP A 395 -2.32 -29.29 -3.70
C ASP A 395 -1.32 -28.67 -4.67
N GLU A 396 -0.83 -27.45 -4.36
CA GLU A 396 -0.01 -26.67 -5.29
C GLU A 396 1.47 -27.06 -5.26
N ARG A 397 2.05 -27.28 -4.06
CA ARG A 397 3.49 -27.55 -3.91
C ARG A 397 4.00 -28.78 -4.67
N PRO A 398 3.23 -29.88 -4.83
CA PRO A 398 3.67 -31.01 -5.67
C PRO A 398 3.75 -30.71 -7.17
N LYS A 399 3.04 -29.68 -7.67
CA LYS A 399 3.05 -29.31 -9.10
C LYS A 399 4.35 -28.61 -9.48
N PRO A 400 4.76 -28.63 -10.76
CA PRO A 400 5.78 -27.72 -11.28
C PRO A 400 5.40 -26.25 -11.06
N SER A 401 6.35 -25.39 -10.69
CA SER A 401 6.10 -23.98 -10.37
C SER A 401 5.23 -23.22 -11.40
N PRO A 402 5.43 -23.40 -12.73
CA PRO A 402 4.60 -22.74 -13.74
C PRO A 402 3.14 -23.18 -13.80
N GLU A 403 2.81 -24.32 -13.19
CA GLU A 403 1.43 -24.88 -13.17
C GLU A 403 0.66 -24.53 -11.89
N ARG A 404 1.36 -23.96 -10.91
CA ARG A 404 0.76 -23.56 -9.63
C ARG A 404 -0.04 -22.28 -9.76
N LEU A 405 -0.93 -22.07 -8.80
CA LEU A 405 -1.49 -20.74 -8.55
C LEU A 405 -0.32 -19.75 -8.30
N SER A 406 -0.43 -18.54 -8.83
CA SER A 406 0.67 -17.58 -8.89
C SER A 406 1.31 -17.27 -7.53
N GLU A 407 0.52 -17.27 -6.46
CA GLU A 407 0.99 -17.06 -5.09
C GLU A 407 1.80 -18.26 -4.51
N PHE A 408 1.70 -19.44 -5.12
CA PHE A 408 2.45 -20.65 -4.76
C PHE A 408 3.65 -20.92 -5.66
N GLY A 409 4.00 -20.00 -6.56
CA GLY A 409 5.24 -20.08 -7.35
C GLY A 409 6.49 -20.06 -6.46
N ASP A 410 7.59 -20.66 -6.94
CA ASP A 410 8.82 -20.84 -6.15
C ASP A 410 9.36 -19.53 -5.55
N ALA A 411 9.24 -18.41 -6.26
CA ALA A 411 9.67 -17.10 -5.79
C ALA A 411 8.85 -16.58 -4.59
N ARG A 412 7.62 -17.08 -4.38
CA ARG A 412 6.69 -16.62 -3.35
C ARG A 412 6.49 -17.61 -2.20
N LEU A 413 6.81 -18.89 -2.42
CA LEU A 413 6.67 -19.94 -1.40
C LEU A 413 7.32 -19.61 -0.06
N PRO A 414 8.57 -19.08 0.01
CA PRO A 414 9.20 -18.74 1.29
C PRO A 414 8.42 -17.70 2.09
N LEU A 415 7.80 -16.74 1.40
CA LEU A 415 6.97 -15.73 2.05
C LEU A 415 5.68 -16.33 2.62
N LEU A 416 5.05 -17.25 1.89
CA LEU A 416 3.87 -17.97 2.37
C LEU A 416 4.21 -18.85 3.57
N GLU A 417 5.36 -19.55 3.56
CA GLU A 417 5.83 -20.34 4.68
C GLU A 417 6.03 -19.49 5.92
N THR A 418 6.74 -18.36 5.81
CA THR A 418 6.92 -17.40 6.90
C THR A 418 5.58 -16.94 7.47
N ARG A 419 4.59 -16.66 6.60
CA ARG A 419 3.24 -16.24 7.00
C ARG A 419 2.49 -17.33 7.75
N VAL A 420 2.52 -18.57 7.26
CA VAL A 420 1.83 -19.71 7.88
C VAL A 420 2.47 -20.10 9.21
N LEU A 421 3.79 -20.01 9.32
CA LEU A 421 4.52 -20.48 10.50
C LEU A 421 4.76 -19.39 11.57
N ARG A 422 4.31 -18.16 11.34
CA ARG A 422 4.57 -17.05 12.26
C ARG A 422 4.05 -17.35 13.68
N PRO A 423 4.89 -17.17 14.72
CA PRO A 423 4.55 -17.53 16.11
C PRO A 423 3.87 -16.34 16.83
N VAL A 424 2.68 -15.95 16.39
CA VAL A 424 1.94 -14.85 17.00
C VAL A 424 0.68 -15.34 17.69
N PRO A 425 0.24 -14.67 18.77
CA PRO A 425 -1.02 -14.98 19.44
C PRO A 425 -2.21 -14.71 18.51
N VAL A 426 -3.11 -15.68 18.38
CA VAL A 426 -4.36 -15.52 17.64
C VAL A 426 -5.52 -15.60 18.64
N PRO A 427 -6.21 -14.48 18.95
CA PRO A 427 -7.29 -14.45 19.93
C PRO A 427 -8.55 -15.16 19.40
N ARG A 428 -8.82 -16.39 19.86
CA ARG A 428 -9.95 -17.22 19.37
C ARG A 428 -11.32 -16.54 19.49
N SER A 429 -11.52 -15.68 20.50
CA SER A 429 -12.76 -14.92 20.66
C SER A 429 -13.01 -13.94 19.51
N LEU A 430 -11.94 -13.26 19.04
CA LEU A 430 -12.00 -12.39 17.88
C LEU A 430 -12.21 -13.19 16.60
N GLU A 431 -11.46 -14.30 16.44
CA GLU A 431 -11.58 -15.18 15.29
C GLU A 431 -12.99 -15.72 15.11
N ARG A 432 -13.64 -16.16 16.19
CA ARG A 432 -15.05 -16.58 16.14
C ARG A 432 -15.97 -15.50 15.57
N VAL A 433 -15.80 -14.24 16.01
CA VAL A 433 -16.61 -13.12 15.51
C VAL A 433 -16.35 -12.88 14.02
N LEU A 434 -15.09 -12.93 13.58
CA LEU A 434 -14.71 -12.72 12.19
C LEU A 434 -15.20 -13.84 11.27
N VAL A 435 -15.12 -15.11 11.71
CA VAL A 435 -15.68 -16.25 10.96
C VAL A 435 -17.20 -16.14 10.90
N THR A 436 -17.86 -15.80 12.01
CA THR A 436 -19.34 -15.59 12.03
C THR A 436 -19.73 -14.48 11.05
N PHE A 437 -19.01 -13.36 11.05
CA PHE A 437 -19.27 -12.26 10.13
C PHE A 437 -19.18 -12.74 8.67
N GLY A 438 -18.10 -13.42 8.28
CA GLY A 438 -17.94 -13.90 6.91
C GLY A 438 -19.02 -14.90 6.47
N LEU A 439 -19.35 -15.89 7.33
CA LEU A 439 -20.40 -16.88 7.04
C LEU A 439 -21.81 -16.27 6.94
N ARG A 440 -22.11 -15.27 7.79
CA ARG A 440 -23.37 -14.50 7.68
C ARG A 440 -23.41 -13.73 6.38
N THR A 441 -22.35 -13.01 6.04
CA THR A 441 -22.27 -12.25 4.79
C THR A 441 -22.50 -13.15 3.57
N LEU A 442 -21.88 -14.34 3.53
CA LEU A 442 -22.12 -15.31 2.45
C LEU A 442 -23.59 -15.69 2.35
N ARG A 443 -24.22 -16.13 3.48
CA ARG A 443 -25.62 -16.54 3.51
C ARG A 443 -26.58 -15.42 3.14
N ASP A 444 -26.36 -14.23 3.69
CA ASP A 444 -27.25 -13.08 3.51
C ASP A 444 -27.14 -12.47 2.09
N THR A 445 -25.98 -12.65 1.44
CA THR A 445 -25.75 -12.20 0.05
C THR A 445 -26.32 -13.16 -0.98
N PHE A 446 -26.08 -14.48 -0.85
CA PHE A 446 -26.40 -15.45 -1.90
C PHE A 446 -27.62 -16.31 -1.60
N GLY A 447 -28.08 -16.32 -0.35
CA GLY A 447 -29.16 -17.17 0.08
C GLY A 447 -28.75 -18.63 0.38
N PRO A 448 -29.66 -19.41 1.00
CA PRO A 448 -29.32 -20.73 1.51
C PRO A 448 -29.07 -21.78 0.43
N ASP A 449 -29.58 -21.59 -0.79
CA ASP A 449 -29.48 -22.57 -1.88
C ASP A 449 -28.22 -22.42 -2.73
N ASP A 450 -27.44 -21.37 -2.52
CA ASP A 450 -26.18 -21.15 -3.22
C ASP A 450 -25.14 -22.24 -2.88
N ALA A 451 -24.40 -22.71 -3.88
CA ALA A 451 -23.43 -23.80 -3.72
C ALA A 451 -22.30 -23.47 -2.73
N LEU A 452 -21.83 -22.21 -2.70
CA LEU A 452 -20.80 -21.76 -1.76
C LEU A 452 -21.35 -21.72 -0.33
N VAL A 453 -22.59 -21.26 -0.15
CA VAL A 453 -23.29 -21.25 1.15
C VAL A 453 -23.53 -22.67 1.66
N GLN A 454 -24.00 -23.57 0.79
CA GLN A 454 -24.18 -24.98 1.13
C GLN A 454 -22.86 -25.65 1.54
N ALA A 455 -21.77 -25.37 0.83
CA ALA A 455 -20.43 -25.86 1.19
C ALA A 455 -19.94 -25.29 2.53
N ALA A 456 -20.22 -24.00 2.81
CA ALA A 456 -19.81 -23.32 4.02
C ALA A 456 -20.55 -23.83 5.26
N ILE A 457 -21.87 -23.74 5.26
CA ILE A 457 -22.72 -23.96 6.45
C ILE A 457 -23.72 -25.11 6.32
N GLY A 458 -24.12 -25.49 5.09
CA GLY A 458 -25.19 -26.47 4.86
C GLY A 458 -26.50 -26.03 5.51
N ARG A 459 -27.06 -26.87 6.39
CA ARG A 459 -28.30 -26.57 7.15
C ARG A 459 -28.04 -25.98 8.54
N ARG A 460 -26.78 -25.69 8.89
CA ARG A 460 -26.40 -25.14 10.19
C ARG A 460 -26.43 -23.61 10.19
N SER A 461 -26.46 -23.02 11.39
CA SER A 461 -26.30 -21.57 11.49
C SER A 461 -24.83 -21.15 11.29
N PRO A 462 -24.57 -19.93 10.78
CA PRO A 462 -23.22 -19.35 10.73
C PRO A 462 -22.50 -19.37 12.10
N GLU A 463 -23.25 -19.13 13.17
CA GLU A 463 -22.75 -19.10 14.54
C GLU A 463 -22.27 -20.47 15.04
N GLU A 464 -23.00 -21.53 14.71
CA GLU A 464 -22.62 -22.90 15.07
C GLU A 464 -21.34 -23.33 14.34
N VAL A 465 -21.27 -23.07 13.02
CA VAL A 465 -20.08 -23.40 12.22
C VAL A 465 -18.87 -22.57 12.65
N ALA A 466 -19.06 -21.27 12.90
CA ALA A 466 -17.99 -20.39 13.35
C ALA A 466 -17.45 -20.80 14.74
N ARG A 467 -18.35 -21.16 15.67
CA ARG A 467 -17.97 -21.65 16.99
C ARG A 467 -17.15 -22.93 16.88
N GLU A 468 -17.65 -23.93 16.16
CA GLU A 468 -16.95 -25.20 15.96
C GLU A 468 -15.59 -24.97 15.32
N ALA A 469 -15.51 -24.14 14.26
CA ALA A 469 -14.28 -23.86 13.56
C ALA A 469 -13.26 -23.11 14.42
N ALA A 470 -13.67 -22.02 15.10
CA ALA A 470 -12.73 -21.18 15.84
C ALA A 470 -12.34 -21.75 17.22
N GLU A 471 -13.26 -22.44 17.90
CA GLU A 471 -12.96 -23.03 19.23
C GLU A 471 -12.33 -24.41 19.13
N GLY A 472 -12.67 -25.20 18.08
CA GLY A 472 -12.17 -26.55 17.88
C GLY A 472 -10.82 -26.64 17.16
N THR A 473 -10.41 -25.58 16.46
CA THR A 473 -9.12 -25.59 15.74
C THR A 473 -7.91 -25.53 16.68
N ARG A 474 -6.79 -26.07 16.21
CA ARG A 474 -5.47 -25.92 16.82
C ARG A 474 -4.49 -25.15 15.95
N LEU A 475 -4.97 -24.45 14.93
CA LEU A 475 -4.14 -23.63 14.04
C LEU A 475 -3.59 -22.35 14.68
N ASP A 476 -4.01 -22.00 15.89
CA ASP A 476 -3.36 -21.00 16.73
C ASP A 476 -1.94 -21.43 17.19
N ASP A 477 -1.65 -22.75 17.26
CA ASP A 477 -0.33 -23.27 17.54
C ASP A 477 0.53 -23.36 16.26
N PRO A 478 1.66 -22.60 16.17
CA PRO A 478 2.54 -22.63 15.01
C PRO A 478 3.15 -24.02 14.74
N LYS A 479 3.32 -24.86 15.78
CA LYS A 479 3.82 -26.24 15.61
C LYS A 479 2.82 -27.13 14.87
N VAL A 480 1.52 -26.91 15.09
CA VAL A 480 0.48 -27.64 14.35
C VAL A 480 0.48 -27.21 12.89
N ARG A 481 0.62 -25.89 12.62
CA ARG A 481 0.74 -25.39 11.26
C ARG A 481 1.99 -25.90 10.56
N GLU A 482 3.13 -25.96 11.27
CA GLU A 482 4.38 -26.51 10.74
C GLU A 482 4.25 -28.00 10.39
N ALA A 483 3.62 -28.79 11.25
CA ALA A 483 3.38 -30.21 10.99
C ALA A 483 2.50 -30.42 9.73
N LEU A 484 1.45 -29.63 9.56
CA LEU A 484 0.60 -29.67 8.37
C LEU A 484 1.34 -29.17 7.11
N TRP A 485 2.13 -28.11 7.22
CA TRP A 485 2.94 -27.59 6.11
C TRP A 485 3.98 -28.60 5.62
N LYS A 486 4.72 -29.22 6.54
CA LYS A 486 5.75 -30.23 6.20
C LYS A 486 5.13 -31.54 5.73
N GLY A 487 4.02 -31.97 6.33
CA GLY A 487 3.34 -33.20 5.98
C GLY A 487 2.52 -33.15 4.68
N GLY A 488 2.29 -31.95 4.13
CA GLY A 488 1.67 -31.73 2.82
C GLY A 488 0.31 -32.38 2.66
N ALA A 489 0.01 -32.90 1.46
CA ALA A 489 -1.30 -33.42 1.09
C ALA A 489 -1.79 -34.53 2.05
N ALA A 490 -0.93 -35.47 2.44
CA ALA A 490 -1.31 -36.57 3.33
C ALA A 490 -1.74 -36.07 4.72
N ALA A 491 -0.97 -35.13 5.31
CA ALA A 491 -1.28 -34.58 6.63
C ALA A 491 -2.56 -33.72 6.61
N VAL A 492 -2.73 -32.89 5.60
CA VAL A 492 -3.94 -32.06 5.42
C VAL A 492 -5.18 -32.93 5.18
N ALA A 493 -5.08 -34.01 4.37
CA ALA A 493 -6.18 -34.92 4.12
C ALA A 493 -6.60 -35.69 5.39
N ALA A 494 -5.64 -36.12 6.21
CA ALA A 494 -5.88 -36.84 7.47
C ALA A 494 -6.34 -35.91 8.61
N SER A 495 -6.22 -34.59 8.46
CA SER A 495 -6.55 -33.63 9.52
C SER A 495 -8.05 -33.64 9.83
N LYS A 496 -8.37 -33.73 11.13
CA LYS A 496 -9.72 -33.59 11.69
C LYS A 496 -9.97 -32.19 12.24
N ASP A 497 -9.05 -31.25 12.05
CA ASP A 497 -9.20 -29.87 12.50
C ASP A 497 -10.41 -29.22 11.80
N PRO A 498 -11.38 -28.64 12.55
CA PRO A 498 -12.62 -28.14 11.96
C PRO A 498 -12.41 -26.93 11.07
N MET A 499 -11.36 -26.10 11.29
CA MET A 499 -11.05 -24.97 10.41
C MET A 499 -10.45 -25.47 9.07
N ILE A 500 -9.60 -26.49 9.10
CA ILE A 500 -9.12 -27.18 7.89
C ILE A 500 -10.30 -27.82 7.13
N ALA A 501 -11.25 -28.44 7.85
CA ALA A 501 -12.44 -29.02 7.23
C ALA A 501 -13.31 -27.96 6.57
N LEU A 502 -13.49 -26.79 7.17
CA LEU A 502 -14.20 -25.65 6.57
C LEU A 502 -13.51 -25.18 5.29
N ALA A 503 -12.20 -24.95 5.35
CA ALA A 503 -11.42 -24.51 4.19
C ALA A 503 -11.49 -25.53 3.03
N ARG A 504 -11.38 -26.83 3.32
CA ARG A 504 -11.49 -27.91 2.32
C ARG A 504 -12.86 -27.97 1.65
N ARG A 505 -13.95 -27.66 2.35
CA ARG A 505 -15.29 -27.61 1.76
C ARG A 505 -15.46 -26.41 0.82
N LEU A 506 -14.86 -25.26 1.16
CA LEU A 506 -15.01 -24.02 0.39
C LEU A 506 -14.07 -23.96 -0.84
N ASP A 507 -12.88 -24.56 -0.76
CA ASP A 507 -11.84 -24.38 -1.78
C ASP A 507 -12.24 -24.82 -3.21
N PRO A 508 -12.99 -25.91 -3.46
CA PRO A 508 -13.41 -26.28 -4.81
C PRO A 508 -14.25 -25.19 -5.51
N GLN A 509 -15.25 -24.62 -4.82
CA GLN A 509 -16.07 -23.53 -5.35
C GLN A 509 -15.28 -22.25 -5.53
N ALA A 510 -14.43 -21.91 -4.57
CA ALA A 510 -13.55 -20.74 -4.66
C ALA A 510 -12.60 -20.83 -5.87
N ARG A 511 -12.00 -21.99 -6.11
CA ARG A 511 -11.16 -22.25 -7.31
C ARG A 511 -11.94 -22.17 -8.62
N ALA A 512 -13.17 -22.68 -8.64
CA ALA A 512 -14.02 -22.60 -9.82
C ALA A 512 -14.36 -21.15 -10.18
N ILE A 513 -14.78 -20.34 -9.21
CA ILE A 513 -15.05 -18.91 -9.37
C ILE A 513 -13.78 -18.17 -9.80
N ARG A 514 -12.64 -18.47 -9.18
CA ARG A 514 -11.35 -17.89 -9.57
C ARG A 514 -11.01 -18.19 -11.02
N LYS A 515 -11.11 -19.45 -11.44
CA LYS A 515 -10.81 -19.84 -12.81
C LYS A 515 -11.71 -19.12 -13.82
N GLU A 516 -12.98 -18.97 -13.50
CA GLU A 516 -13.91 -18.24 -14.34
C GLU A 516 -13.55 -16.75 -14.43
N TYR A 517 -13.19 -16.13 -13.30
CA TYR A 517 -12.76 -14.74 -13.25
C TYR A 517 -11.44 -14.53 -14.03
N GLU A 518 -10.43 -15.38 -13.81
CA GLU A 518 -9.17 -15.33 -14.55
C GLU A 518 -9.39 -15.40 -16.08
N ASN A 519 -10.30 -16.25 -16.55
CA ASN A 519 -10.54 -16.46 -17.98
C ASN A 519 -11.41 -15.38 -18.61
N ARG A 520 -12.52 -15.02 -17.98
CA ARG A 520 -13.52 -14.11 -18.55
C ARG A 520 -13.19 -12.64 -18.31
N VAL A 521 -12.46 -12.34 -17.25
CA VAL A 521 -12.14 -10.97 -16.83
C VAL A 521 -10.65 -10.68 -17.00
N GLU A 522 -9.78 -11.28 -16.21
CA GLU A 522 -8.37 -10.90 -16.15
C GLU A 522 -7.65 -11.06 -17.49
N ALA A 523 -7.83 -12.20 -18.16
CA ALA A 523 -7.20 -12.45 -19.45
C ALA A 523 -7.69 -11.47 -20.52
N ALA A 524 -8.99 -11.16 -20.54
CA ALA A 524 -9.57 -10.22 -21.50
C ALA A 524 -9.11 -8.78 -21.22
N LEU A 525 -9.08 -8.37 -19.95
CA LEU A 525 -8.57 -7.04 -19.54
C LEU A 525 -7.08 -6.89 -19.84
N ALA A 526 -6.25 -7.89 -19.56
CA ALA A 526 -4.82 -7.85 -19.85
C ALA A 526 -4.53 -7.70 -21.36
N ARG A 527 -5.21 -8.50 -22.20
CA ARG A 527 -5.04 -8.47 -23.67
C ARG A 527 -5.49 -7.13 -24.27
N ASN A 528 -6.70 -6.70 -23.92
CA ASN A 528 -7.26 -5.47 -24.48
C ASN A 528 -6.62 -4.21 -23.86
N GLY A 529 -6.16 -4.27 -22.63
CA GLY A 529 -5.37 -3.23 -21.97
C GLY A 529 -4.03 -2.99 -22.65
N GLU A 530 -3.36 -4.07 -23.14
CA GLU A 530 -2.16 -3.94 -23.97
C GLU A 530 -2.45 -3.15 -25.27
N LEU A 531 -3.54 -3.48 -25.96
CA LEU A 531 -3.96 -2.77 -27.17
C LEU A 531 -4.31 -1.30 -26.87
N LEU A 532 -4.99 -1.04 -25.77
CA LEU A 532 -5.33 0.31 -25.33
C LEU A 532 -4.07 1.14 -25.01
N PHE A 533 -3.08 0.53 -24.34
CA PHE A 533 -1.78 1.18 -24.11
C PHE A 533 -1.07 1.50 -25.42
N GLN A 534 -1.00 0.55 -26.35
CA GLN A 534 -0.38 0.78 -27.67
C GLN A 534 -1.10 1.90 -28.45
N ALA A 535 -2.44 1.98 -28.33
CA ALA A 535 -3.22 3.06 -28.90
C ALA A 535 -2.85 4.41 -28.27
N ALA A 536 -2.76 4.48 -26.94
CA ALA A 536 -2.37 5.69 -26.21
C ALA A 536 -0.96 6.17 -26.61
N VAL A 537 0.01 5.25 -26.71
CA VAL A 537 1.37 5.55 -27.19
C VAL A 537 1.36 6.05 -28.63
N ALA A 538 0.60 5.42 -29.52
CA ALA A 538 0.51 5.81 -30.93
C ALA A 538 -0.15 7.19 -31.15
N VAL A 539 -0.97 7.66 -30.18
CA VAL A 539 -1.67 8.95 -30.23
C VAL A 539 -0.93 10.04 -29.46
N ARG A 540 -0.47 9.74 -28.23
CA ARG A 540 0.05 10.72 -27.26
C ARG A 540 1.58 10.66 -27.07
N GLY A 541 2.26 9.64 -27.65
CA GLY A 541 3.68 9.38 -27.41
C GLY A 541 3.95 8.60 -26.11
N THR A 542 5.23 8.50 -25.73
CA THR A 542 5.68 7.64 -24.62
C THR A 542 5.79 8.33 -23.27
N SER A 543 5.51 9.63 -23.17
CA SER A 543 5.72 10.40 -21.92
C SER A 543 4.52 10.28 -20.97
N SER A 544 4.20 9.07 -20.53
CA SER A 544 3.18 8.81 -19.50
C SER A 544 3.74 7.88 -18.42
N TYR A 545 3.21 8.00 -17.20
CA TYR A 545 3.51 7.09 -16.11
C TYR A 545 2.45 5.97 -16.05
N PRO A 546 2.81 4.74 -15.64
CA PRO A 546 1.84 3.66 -15.46
C PRO A 546 1.08 3.80 -14.16
N ASP A 547 -0.09 3.19 -14.08
CA ASP A 547 -0.80 3.04 -12.81
C ASP A 547 0.08 2.43 -11.72
N GLY A 548 -0.20 2.78 -10.48
CA GLY A 548 0.46 2.21 -9.30
C GLY A 548 0.20 0.72 -9.20
N THR A 549 1.20 -0.05 -8.78
CA THR A 549 1.14 -1.53 -8.71
C THR A 549 1.77 -2.10 -7.43
N GLY A 550 1.95 -1.27 -6.40
CA GLY A 550 2.67 -1.66 -5.18
C GLY A 550 4.18 -1.83 -5.40
N THR A 551 4.72 -1.23 -6.47
CA THR A 551 6.15 -1.23 -6.79
C THR A 551 6.75 0.15 -6.64
N LEU A 552 8.09 0.23 -6.52
CA LEU A 552 8.78 1.48 -6.26
C LEU A 552 8.51 2.52 -7.36
N ARG A 553 8.12 3.71 -6.93
CA ARG A 553 7.87 4.89 -7.76
C ARG A 553 8.53 6.11 -7.14
N LEU A 554 8.73 7.12 -7.96
CA LEU A 554 9.19 8.44 -7.55
C LEU A 554 8.19 9.48 -8.00
N SER A 555 7.65 10.25 -7.05
CA SER A 555 6.88 11.47 -7.35
C SER A 555 7.67 12.71 -6.93
N PHE A 556 7.43 13.83 -7.59
CA PHE A 556 8.01 15.12 -7.25
C PHE A 556 6.91 16.14 -6.99
N GLY A 557 7.21 17.16 -6.24
CA GLY A 557 6.27 18.21 -5.86
C GLY A 557 6.95 19.28 -5.02
N THR A 558 6.16 20.21 -4.50
CA THR A 558 6.65 21.28 -3.63
C THR A 558 5.94 21.26 -2.29
N VAL A 559 6.58 21.77 -1.27
CA VAL A 559 5.93 22.07 0.02
C VAL A 559 4.93 23.20 -0.23
N ALA A 560 3.63 22.95 -0.05
CA ALA A 560 2.61 23.93 -0.36
C ALA A 560 1.32 23.74 0.46
N GLY A 561 0.77 24.84 0.93
CA GLY A 561 -0.62 24.93 1.37
C GLY A 561 -1.58 24.90 0.19
N TRP A 562 -2.88 25.12 0.46
CA TRP A 562 -3.93 25.21 -0.57
C TRP A 562 -5.10 26.05 -0.08
N THR A 563 -6.02 26.34 -1.01
CA THR A 563 -7.30 26.97 -0.66
C THR A 563 -8.40 25.92 -0.65
N GLU A 564 -9.13 25.79 0.46
CA GLU A 564 -10.27 24.91 0.61
C GLU A 564 -11.48 25.69 1.09
N SER A 565 -12.57 25.64 0.34
CA SER A 565 -13.82 26.39 0.66
C SER A 565 -13.57 27.88 0.98
N GLY A 566 -12.66 28.53 0.23
CA GLY A 566 -12.28 29.93 0.40
C GLY A 566 -11.36 30.24 1.59
N LYS A 567 -10.90 29.21 2.31
CA LYS A 567 -9.95 29.36 3.42
C LYS A 567 -8.56 28.92 2.98
N GLN A 568 -7.54 29.69 3.36
CA GLN A 568 -6.15 29.30 3.19
C GLN A 568 -5.77 28.25 4.23
N ILE A 569 -5.32 27.09 3.77
CA ILE A 569 -4.77 26.02 4.59
C ILE A 569 -3.25 26.12 4.51
N PRO A 570 -2.54 26.29 5.65
CA PRO A 570 -1.08 26.45 5.64
C PRO A 570 -0.38 25.15 5.22
N ALA A 571 0.82 25.25 4.65
CA ALA A 571 1.64 24.09 4.31
C ALA A 571 2.17 23.34 5.55
N VAL A 572 2.24 23.98 6.70
CA VAL A 572 2.96 23.46 7.87
C VAL A 572 2.12 23.63 9.14
N THR A 573 2.07 22.60 9.97
CA THR A 573 1.61 22.68 11.37
C THR A 573 2.79 22.81 12.31
N ARG A 574 2.57 23.28 13.54
CA ARG A 574 3.62 23.50 14.54
C ARG A 574 3.34 22.70 15.81
N VAL A 575 4.39 22.40 16.57
CA VAL A 575 4.28 21.67 17.86
C VAL A 575 3.31 22.35 18.82
N SER A 576 3.26 23.68 18.84
CA SER A 576 2.26 24.43 19.65
C SER A 576 0.82 24.05 19.35
N GLY A 577 0.50 23.75 18.08
CA GLY A 577 -0.83 23.35 17.64
C GLY A 577 -1.25 21.96 18.15
N LEU A 578 -0.32 21.02 18.32
CA LEU A 578 -0.57 19.72 18.96
C LEU A 578 -1.12 19.93 20.38
N PHE A 579 -0.45 20.77 21.17
CA PHE A 579 -0.88 21.04 22.55
C PHE A 579 -2.16 21.89 22.62
N ALA A 580 -2.38 22.79 21.68
CA ALA A 580 -3.62 23.56 21.60
C ALA A 580 -4.84 22.68 21.28
N ARG A 581 -4.63 21.57 20.55
CA ARG A 581 -5.66 20.63 20.18
C ARG A 581 -5.93 19.54 21.23
N ASN A 582 -5.18 19.54 22.32
CA ASN A 582 -5.34 18.57 23.42
C ASN A 582 -6.65 18.80 24.18
N THR A 583 -7.53 17.81 24.18
CA THR A 583 -8.77 17.80 24.97
C THR A 583 -8.67 16.99 26.27
N GLY A 584 -7.54 16.30 26.47
CA GLY A 584 -7.37 15.35 27.56
C GLY A 584 -8.15 14.04 27.40
N GLN A 585 -8.88 13.87 26.31
CA GLN A 585 -9.67 12.67 26.00
C GLN A 585 -9.37 12.16 24.60
N SER A 586 -9.41 10.80 24.44
CA SER A 586 -9.30 10.17 23.13
C SER A 586 -10.39 10.69 22.17
N PRO A 587 -10.09 10.93 20.90
CA PRO A 587 -8.81 10.69 20.22
C PRO A 587 -7.83 11.87 20.28
N PHE A 588 -8.12 12.96 20.99
CA PHE A 588 -7.33 14.18 21.07
C PHE A 588 -6.60 14.32 22.42
N ALA A 589 -6.26 13.21 23.07
CA ALA A 589 -5.43 13.22 24.27
C ALA A 589 -3.96 13.19 23.89
N VAL A 590 -3.21 14.21 24.26
CA VAL A 590 -1.74 14.22 24.18
C VAL A 590 -1.18 13.30 25.27
N ALA A 591 -0.28 12.40 24.89
CA ALA A 591 0.28 11.44 25.83
C ALA A 591 1.07 12.09 26.97
N PRO A 592 1.10 11.47 28.17
CA PRO A 592 1.82 12.00 29.34
C PRO A 592 3.31 12.26 29.08
N THR A 593 3.97 11.46 28.23
CA THR A 593 5.35 11.62 27.80
C THR A 593 5.57 12.97 27.11
N TRP A 594 4.70 13.33 26.15
CA TRP A 594 4.74 14.60 25.43
C TRP A 594 4.37 15.78 26.34
N LEU A 595 3.39 15.63 27.23
CA LEU A 595 3.02 16.67 28.21
C LEU A 595 4.20 16.97 29.15
N ALA A 596 4.92 15.96 29.61
CA ALA A 596 6.10 16.12 30.45
C ALA A 596 7.30 16.76 29.70
N ALA A 597 7.42 16.46 28.40
CA ALA A 597 8.49 16.99 27.56
C ALA A 597 8.20 18.42 27.05
N ARG A 598 6.95 18.90 27.10
CA ARG A 598 6.50 20.18 26.53
C ARG A 598 7.44 21.36 26.84
N PRO A 599 7.98 21.55 28.07
CA PRO A 599 8.89 22.67 28.35
C PRO A 599 10.25 22.62 27.62
N LYS A 600 10.60 21.45 27.05
CA LYS A 600 11.86 21.22 26.32
C LYS A 600 11.71 21.32 24.80
N LEU A 601 10.47 21.29 24.31
CA LEU A 601 10.15 21.32 22.89
C LEU A 601 10.07 22.76 22.38
N ASP A 602 10.53 22.98 21.15
CA ASP A 602 10.32 24.26 20.48
C ASP A 602 8.84 24.34 20.00
N PRO A 603 8.03 25.28 20.55
CA PRO A 603 6.63 25.41 20.15
C PRO A 603 6.45 25.81 18.68
N GLU A 604 7.44 26.48 18.08
CA GLU A 604 7.43 26.93 16.68
C GLU A 604 8.01 25.91 15.71
N MET A 605 8.54 24.78 16.21
CA MET A 605 9.03 23.68 15.38
C MET A 605 7.96 23.21 14.40
N PRO A 606 8.23 23.19 13.08
CA PRO A 606 7.38 22.56 12.09
C PRO A 606 7.17 21.09 12.40
N TYR A 607 5.88 20.66 12.47
CA TYR A 607 5.53 19.32 12.96
C TYR A 607 5.07 18.38 11.84
N ASN A 608 3.97 18.73 11.15
CA ASN A 608 3.59 18.05 9.93
C ASN A 608 3.60 19.02 8.75
N VAL A 609 3.96 18.53 7.58
CA VAL A 609 4.12 19.32 6.35
C VAL A 609 3.29 18.72 5.22
N ALA A 610 2.59 19.59 4.47
CA ALA A 610 1.83 19.24 3.29
C ALA A 610 2.64 19.52 2.03
N THR A 611 2.58 18.62 1.05
CA THR A 611 3.29 18.73 -0.23
C THR A 611 2.39 18.39 -1.41
N THR A 612 2.73 18.88 -2.60
CA THR A 612 2.00 18.57 -3.85
C THR A 612 2.40 17.22 -4.46
N ASN A 613 3.23 16.42 -3.80
CA ASN A 613 3.60 15.10 -4.30
C ASN A 613 2.37 14.23 -4.54
N ASP A 614 2.37 13.56 -5.68
CA ASP A 614 1.34 12.57 -6.01
C ASP A 614 1.59 11.27 -5.23
N VAL A 615 0.77 11.02 -4.21
CA VAL A 615 0.86 9.86 -3.34
C VAL A 615 -0.51 9.24 -3.10
N ILE A 616 -0.53 7.94 -2.88
CA ILE A 616 -1.72 7.16 -2.47
C ILE A 616 -1.34 6.17 -1.36
N GLY A 617 -2.34 5.41 -0.87
CA GLY A 617 -2.09 4.30 0.07
C GLY A 617 -0.99 3.37 -0.44
N GLY A 618 -0.06 2.98 0.44
CA GLY A 618 1.19 2.28 0.11
C GLY A 618 2.43 3.18 0.18
N ASN A 619 2.28 4.50 -0.04
CA ASN A 619 3.35 5.48 0.21
C ASN A 619 3.59 5.76 1.71
N SER A 620 2.76 5.26 2.59
CA SER A 620 3.01 5.31 4.04
C SER A 620 4.40 4.76 4.37
N GLY A 621 5.22 5.58 5.06
CA GLY A 621 6.62 5.26 5.37
C GLY A 621 7.64 5.66 4.30
N SER A 622 7.20 6.25 3.19
CA SER A 622 8.11 6.79 2.17
C SER A 622 8.93 7.95 2.73
N PRO A 623 10.24 8.00 2.45
CA PRO A 623 11.01 9.18 2.73
C PRO A 623 10.52 10.34 1.87
N LEU A 624 10.35 11.51 2.49
CA LEU A 624 10.30 12.80 1.80
C LEU A 624 11.73 13.30 1.73
N ILE A 625 12.24 13.50 0.51
CA ILE A 625 13.65 13.89 0.28
C ILE A 625 13.75 15.18 -0.51
N ASP A 626 14.81 15.91 -0.29
CA ASP A 626 15.13 17.14 -1.02
C ASP A 626 15.86 16.85 -2.35
N ARG A 627 16.29 17.93 -3.06
CA ARG A 627 17.06 17.84 -4.30
C ARG A 627 18.42 17.18 -4.14
N ASN A 628 18.99 17.17 -2.93
CA ASN A 628 20.25 16.48 -2.64
C ASN A 628 20.07 14.98 -2.40
N GLY A 629 18.82 14.50 -2.31
CA GLY A 629 18.46 13.14 -1.92
C GLY A 629 18.59 12.92 -0.42
N GLU A 630 18.48 13.98 0.38
CA GLU A 630 18.54 13.95 1.84
C GLU A 630 17.12 13.91 2.42
N VAL A 631 16.93 13.15 3.50
CA VAL A 631 15.62 12.99 4.16
C VAL A 631 15.25 14.28 4.88
N VAL A 632 14.12 14.89 4.50
CA VAL A 632 13.51 16.06 5.15
C VAL A 632 12.20 15.71 5.86
N GLY A 633 11.67 14.50 5.69
CA GLY A 633 10.44 14.07 6.35
C GLY A 633 10.04 12.63 6.04
N LEU A 634 8.89 12.24 6.55
CA LEU A 634 8.33 10.89 6.46
C LEU A 634 6.85 10.98 6.10
N ILE A 635 6.47 10.52 4.90
CA ILE A 635 5.06 10.48 4.44
C ILE A 635 4.27 9.50 5.30
N PHE A 636 3.09 9.94 5.78
CA PHE A 636 2.21 9.06 6.57
C PHE A 636 0.73 9.19 6.24
N ASP A 637 0.31 10.29 5.60
CA ASP A 637 -1.10 10.58 5.32
C ASP A 637 -1.23 11.40 4.02
N GLY A 638 -2.44 11.75 3.67
CA GLY A 638 -2.81 12.72 2.66
C GLY A 638 -3.96 13.59 3.16
N ASN A 639 -4.40 14.55 2.39
CA ASN A 639 -5.63 15.28 2.68
C ASN A 639 -6.86 14.58 2.06
N ARG A 640 -8.07 15.06 2.35
CA ARG A 640 -9.32 14.48 1.82
C ARG A 640 -9.35 14.40 0.29
N ALA A 641 -8.83 15.41 -0.41
CA ALA A 641 -8.79 15.45 -1.87
C ALA A 641 -7.91 14.32 -2.44
N SER A 642 -6.84 13.93 -1.73
CA SER A 642 -5.96 12.84 -2.16
C SER A 642 -6.63 11.45 -2.19
N LEU A 643 -7.79 11.27 -1.55
CA LEU A 643 -8.54 10.01 -1.57
C LEU A 643 -9.04 9.65 -2.97
N GLY A 644 -9.29 10.64 -3.83
CA GLY A 644 -9.57 10.46 -5.26
C GLY A 644 -8.35 10.10 -6.11
N GLY A 645 -7.15 10.13 -5.54
CA GLY A 645 -5.87 9.93 -6.22
C GLY A 645 -5.73 8.59 -6.94
N ALA A 646 -6.57 7.60 -6.61
CA ALA A 646 -6.63 6.36 -7.37
C ALA A 646 -7.09 6.57 -8.83
N PHE A 647 -7.93 7.58 -9.10
CA PHE A 647 -8.56 7.82 -10.40
C PHE A 647 -8.04 9.08 -11.10
N GLY A 648 -7.52 10.04 -10.37
CA GLY A 648 -6.99 11.28 -10.92
C GLY A 648 -6.29 12.12 -9.87
N TYR A 649 -5.49 13.07 -10.32
CA TYR A 649 -4.77 14.01 -9.48
C TYR A 649 -5.25 15.44 -9.74
N ASP A 650 -5.41 16.23 -8.69
CA ASP A 650 -5.73 17.66 -8.78
C ASP A 650 -4.64 18.46 -8.06
N ALA A 651 -3.78 19.12 -8.84
CA ALA A 651 -2.66 19.91 -8.33
C ALA A 651 -3.09 21.06 -7.38
N ALA A 652 -4.32 21.57 -7.54
CA ALA A 652 -4.82 22.64 -6.70
C ALA A 652 -5.11 22.18 -5.26
N THR A 653 -5.59 20.95 -5.10
CA THR A 653 -6.14 20.49 -3.82
C THR A 653 -5.48 19.23 -3.24
N ASN A 654 -4.93 18.31 -4.08
CA ASN A 654 -4.28 17.10 -3.57
C ASN A 654 -3.01 17.45 -2.78
N ARG A 655 -2.92 16.92 -1.57
CA ARG A 655 -1.70 17.06 -0.73
C ARG A 655 -1.32 15.74 -0.09
N ALA A 656 -0.04 15.42 -0.16
CA ALA A 656 0.61 14.44 0.71
C ALA A 656 0.94 15.10 2.05
N VAL A 657 0.93 14.32 3.13
CA VAL A 657 1.25 14.81 4.48
C VAL A 657 2.40 14.01 5.07
N ALA A 658 3.42 14.70 5.55
CA ALA A 658 4.60 14.10 6.17
C ALA A 658 4.82 14.59 7.60
N VAL A 659 5.47 13.75 8.43
CA VAL A 659 6.12 14.20 9.67
C VAL A 659 7.44 14.87 9.29
N GLN A 660 7.68 16.08 9.77
CA GLN A 660 8.89 16.85 9.46
C GLN A 660 10.14 16.20 10.10
N GLY A 661 11.25 16.16 9.36
CA GLY A 661 12.47 15.46 9.78
C GLY A 661 13.04 15.90 11.10
N GLU A 662 13.18 17.21 11.33
CA GLU A 662 13.68 17.72 12.60
C GLU A 662 12.71 17.48 13.77
N ALA A 663 11.39 17.49 13.53
CA ALA A 663 10.41 17.09 14.56
C ALA A 663 10.56 15.61 14.95
N ILE A 664 10.95 14.73 14.00
CA ILE A 664 11.27 13.33 14.31
C ILE A 664 12.50 13.27 15.24
N LEU A 665 13.59 13.97 14.91
CA LEU A 665 14.80 13.97 15.73
C LEU A 665 14.54 14.57 17.12
N GLU A 666 13.82 15.69 17.20
CA GLU A 666 13.48 16.34 18.47
C GLU A 666 12.58 15.45 19.34
N GLY A 667 11.57 14.82 18.75
CA GLY A 667 10.71 13.86 19.45
C GLY A 667 11.50 12.67 19.99
N LEU A 668 12.35 12.05 19.18
CA LEU A 668 13.22 10.95 19.59
C LEU A 668 14.12 11.34 20.75
N GLU A 669 14.77 12.49 20.69
CA GLU A 669 15.75 12.91 21.70
C GLU A 669 15.08 13.44 22.97
N LYS A 670 14.20 14.45 22.83
CA LYS A 670 13.66 15.20 23.98
C LYS A 670 12.46 14.53 24.65
N VAL A 671 11.65 13.77 23.90
CA VAL A 671 10.47 13.08 24.45
C VAL A 671 10.81 11.67 24.89
N TYR A 672 11.46 10.89 24.00
CA TYR A 672 11.68 9.46 24.22
C TYR A 672 13.08 9.10 24.74
N GLY A 673 14.00 10.06 24.78
CA GLY A 673 15.40 9.82 25.20
C GLY A 673 16.15 8.85 24.28
N ALA A 674 15.72 8.77 23.00
CA ALA A 674 16.27 7.85 21.99
C ALA A 674 17.53 8.43 21.29
N GLY A 675 18.41 9.12 22.03
CA GLY A 675 19.62 9.75 21.50
C GLY A 675 20.57 8.79 20.77
N ARG A 676 20.50 7.47 21.04
CA ARG A 676 21.24 6.46 20.27
C ARG A 676 20.81 6.47 18.79
N VAL A 677 19.50 6.45 18.56
CA VAL A 677 18.92 6.46 17.20
C VAL A 677 19.25 7.78 16.51
N VAL A 678 19.11 8.90 17.22
CA VAL A 678 19.45 10.23 16.68
C VAL A 678 20.93 10.32 16.27
N ARG A 679 21.87 9.90 17.12
CA ARG A 679 23.30 9.88 16.77
C ARG A 679 23.61 8.99 15.56
N GLU A 680 22.96 7.83 15.47
CA GLU A 680 23.15 6.92 14.35
C GLU A 680 22.67 7.56 13.03
N ILE A 681 21.53 8.21 13.03
CA ILE A 681 21.00 8.96 11.86
C ILE A 681 21.96 10.11 11.50
N GLN A 682 22.40 10.87 12.50
CA GLN A 682 23.26 12.06 12.30
C GLN A 682 24.69 11.71 11.87
N SER A 683 25.22 10.55 12.22
CA SER A 683 26.57 10.12 11.79
C SER A 683 26.71 10.08 10.27
N ARG A 684 25.63 9.79 9.53
CA ARG A 684 25.63 9.85 8.07
C ARG A 684 25.48 11.30 7.53
N ARG A 685 24.88 12.18 8.30
CA ARG A 685 24.81 13.62 8.01
C ARG A 685 26.20 14.26 7.89
N GLU A 686 27.17 13.80 8.69
CA GLU A 686 28.54 14.30 8.69
C GLU A 686 29.40 13.73 7.56
N ALA A 687 29.19 12.43 7.23
CA ALA A 687 29.93 11.75 6.17
C ALA A 687 29.57 12.24 4.75
N GLY A 688 28.34 12.74 4.53
CA GLY A 688 27.89 13.29 3.24
C GLY A 688 28.45 14.69 2.90
N GLY A 689 28.99 15.40 3.88
CA GLY A 689 29.53 16.76 3.70
C GLY A 689 30.94 16.87 3.10
N HIS A 690 31.61 15.75 2.79
CA HIS A 690 33.00 15.73 2.31
C HIS A 690 33.15 15.41 0.82
N GLY A 691 32.06 15.35 0.04
CA GLY A 691 32.05 14.96 -1.37
C GLY A 691 31.73 16.04 -2.40
N SER A 692 31.78 17.34 -2.03
CA SER A 692 31.57 18.44 -2.99
C SER A 692 32.63 19.53 -2.77
N ASN A 693 33.79 19.32 -3.35
CA ASN A 693 34.72 20.37 -3.77
C ASN A 693 35.14 20.12 -5.22
#